data_7441a99fd4a18d632fb040f2461337c8
#
_entry.id   7441a99fd4a18d632fb040f2461337c8
#
_cell.length_a   1.000
_cell.length_b   1.000
_cell.length_c   1.000
_cell.angle_alpha   90.00
_cell.angle_beta   90.00
_cell.angle_gamma   90.00
#
_symmetry.space_group_name_H-M   'P 1'
#
loop_
_entity.id
_entity.type
_entity.pdbx_description
1 polymer ?
#
loop_
_entity_poly.entity_id
_entity_poly.type
_entity_poly.pdbx_seq_one_letter_code
_entity_poly.pdbx_strand_id
1 'polypeptide(L)'
;MENKNLNKLGIDIGSTTVKIAVLGKNNELLFADYERHFANIRETLTDLLKKAFDKLGNLKLAPMITGSGGLTLAKHLGIPFVQEVISVSTALQDYAPQTDVAIELGGEDAKIIYFEGGNVEQRMNGICAGGTGSFIDQMASLIQTDASGLNEYAKNYDAIYPIAARCGVFAKTDIQPLINEGATREDLSASIFQAVVNQTISGLACGKPIRGHVAFLGGPLHFLSELKEAFIRTLKLDDEHIIAPENSHLFAAIGSALNYKEDVTYDLSDILDKLSSDIKMEFEVARMEPLFATQADYDAFTARHNGHNVKTADLSTYKGNCYLGIDAGSTTTKIALAGEDGSLLYSFYSSNNGSPLATAIKSIKEIYSLLPADAHIVHSCSTGYGEALLKAALMLDDGEVETVAHYYAAAFFDPDVDCILDIGGQDMKCIKIKNQTVDSVQLNEACSSGCGSFIETFAKSLNYSVQDFAKEALFAENPIDLGTRCTVFMNSKVKQAQKEGASVADISAGLAYSVIKNALFKVIKLSDAKDLGEHIVVQGGTFYNDAVLRSFEKISGCEAVRPDIAGIMGAFGAALIARERHEEGYQTSMLSIDEINALTFDTKLTRCQGCTNHCLLTINRFSGNRSYITAVSYTHLRAHETLMNL
;
A
#
# COMPACT_ATOMS: atom_id res chain seq x y z
N MET A 1 -32.77 -30.02 -33.54
CA MET A 1 -33.17 -28.58 -33.55
C MET A 1 -34.20 -28.27 -32.45
N GLU A 2 -34.01 -28.76 -31.22
CA GLU A 2 -35.04 -28.61 -30.17
C GLU A 2 -34.58 -27.97 -28.85
N ASN A 3 -33.41 -27.37 -28.80
CA ASN A 3 -32.89 -26.87 -27.49
C ASN A 3 -32.46 -25.38 -27.44
N LYS A 4 -33.08 -24.51 -28.23
CA LYS A 4 -32.92 -23.04 -28.10
C LYS A 4 -33.66 -22.41 -26.91
N ASN A 5 -34.11 -23.18 -25.94
CA ASN A 5 -35.10 -22.74 -24.95
C ASN A 5 -34.65 -22.82 -23.49
N LEU A 6 -33.33 -22.77 -23.22
CA LEU A 6 -32.77 -22.79 -21.88
C LEU A 6 -32.34 -21.38 -21.43
N ASN A 7 -32.60 -21.04 -20.18
CA ASN A 7 -31.95 -19.91 -19.54
C ASN A 7 -30.49 -20.29 -19.25
N LYS A 8 -29.60 -19.33 -19.25
CA LYS A 8 -28.15 -19.54 -19.15
C LYS A 8 -27.63 -18.74 -17.96
N LEU A 9 -26.65 -19.31 -17.26
CA LEU A 9 -25.97 -18.63 -16.16
C LEU A 9 -24.47 -18.57 -16.47
N GLY A 10 -23.92 -17.38 -16.59
CA GLY A 10 -22.49 -17.16 -16.67
C GLY A 10 -21.95 -16.67 -15.32
N ILE A 11 -20.87 -17.28 -14.89
CA ILE A 11 -20.18 -16.92 -13.65
C ILE A 11 -18.72 -16.60 -14.01
N ASP A 12 -18.30 -15.37 -13.73
CA ASP A 12 -16.90 -14.96 -13.88
C ASP A 12 -16.29 -14.75 -12.49
N ILE A 13 -15.29 -15.57 -12.17
CA ILE A 13 -14.53 -15.48 -10.92
C ILE A 13 -13.14 -14.91 -11.25
N GLY A 14 -13.06 -13.59 -11.22
CA GLY A 14 -11.82 -12.86 -11.41
C GLY A 14 -10.91 -12.89 -10.16
N SER A 15 -9.78 -12.22 -10.26
CA SER A 15 -8.81 -12.11 -9.16
C SER A 15 -9.28 -11.26 -7.96
N THR A 16 -10.21 -10.32 -8.20
CA THR A 16 -10.71 -9.39 -7.16
C THR A 16 -12.23 -9.38 -7.07
N THR A 17 -12.94 -9.91 -8.07
CA THR A 17 -14.38 -9.75 -8.22
C THR A 17 -15.04 -11.05 -8.66
N VAL A 18 -16.30 -11.25 -8.22
CA VAL A 18 -17.21 -12.22 -8.79
C VAL A 18 -18.30 -11.49 -9.56
N LYS A 19 -18.63 -11.99 -10.73
CA LYS A 19 -19.69 -11.46 -11.58
C LYS A 19 -20.59 -12.59 -12.02
N ILE A 20 -21.87 -12.33 -12.09
CA ILE A 20 -22.85 -13.26 -12.65
C ILE A 20 -23.70 -12.58 -13.71
N ALA A 21 -24.10 -13.35 -14.72
CA ALA A 21 -25.04 -12.91 -15.74
C ALA A 21 -26.03 -14.05 -16.01
N VAL A 22 -27.32 -13.77 -15.87
CA VAL A 22 -28.40 -14.69 -16.25
C VAL A 22 -29.01 -14.21 -17.56
N LEU A 23 -28.89 -15.02 -18.59
CA LEU A 23 -29.48 -14.75 -19.90
C LEU A 23 -30.75 -15.60 -20.09
N GLY A 24 -31.75 -14.98 -20.65
CA GLY A 24 -32.96 -15.66 -21.06
C GLY A 24 -32.75 -16.51 -22.32
N LYS A 25 -33.84 -17.11 -22.79
CA LYS A 25 -33.84 -18.04 -23.91
C LYS A 25 -33.34 -17.42 -25.21
N ASN A 26 -33.59 -16.13 -25.40
CA ASN A 26 -33.18 -15.36 -26.60
C ASN A 26 -31.93 -14.50 -26.36
N ASN A 27 -31.10 -14.85 -25.39
CA ASN A 27 -29.90 -14.12 -24.95
C ASN A 27 -30.17 -12.74 -24.33
N GLU A 28 -31.43 -12.41 -24.03
CA GLU A 28 -31.74 -11.19 -23.26
C GLU A 28 -31.18 -11.27 -21.84
N LEU A 29 -30.60 -10.18 -21.34
CA LEU A 29 -30.05 -10.10 -19.98
C LEU A 29 -31.17 -9.96 -18.94
N LEU A 30 -31.46 -11.04 -18.19
CA LEU A 30 -32.50 -11.07 -17.16
C LEU A 30 -32.01 -10.54 -15.82
N PHE A 31 -30.75 -10.87 -15.49
CA PHE A 31 -30.10 -10.44 -14.24
C PHE A 31 -28.60 -10.41 -14.46
N ALA A 32 -27.94 -9.42 -13.88
CA ALA A 32 -26.50 -9.40 -13.71
C ALA A 32 -26.15 -8.65 -12.43
N ASP A 33 -25.06 -9.04 -11.82
CA ASP A 33 -24.52 -8.37 -10.65
C ASP A 33 -23.00 -8.58 -10.56
N TYR A 34 -22.33 -7.70 -9.82
CA TYR A 34 -20.88 -7.58 -9.73
C TYR A 34 -20.48 -7.18 -8.31
N GLU A 35 -19.66 -7.98 -7.65
CA GLU A 35 -19.14 -7.67 -6.32
C GLU A 35 -17.66 -8.00 -6.15
N ARG A 36 -16.96 -7.24 -5.29
CA ARG A 36 -15.61 -7.58 -4.83
C ARG A 36 -15.68 -8.68 -3.78
N HIS A 37 -14.87 -9.74 -3.93
CA HIS A 37 -14.93 -10.91 -3.04
C HIS A 37 -13.99 -10.82 -1.82
N PHE A 38 -13.02 -9.92 -1.79
CA PHE A 38 -12.09 -9.74 -0.66
C PHE A 38 -11.57 -11.08 -0.09
N ALA A 39 -11.20 -12.02 -0.94
CA ALA A 39 -10.85 -13.41 -0.66
C ALA A 39 -12.02 -14.37 -0.32
N ASN A 40 -13.23 -13.88 -0.08
CA ASN A 40 -14.40 -14.68 0.27
C ASN A 40 -15.21 -15.03 -1.00
N ILE A 41 -14.57 -15.73 -1.94
CA ILE A 41 -15.16 -16.02 -3.27
C ILE A 41 -16.48 -16.77 -3.15
N ARG A 42 -16.53 -17.79 -2.28
CA ARG A 42 -17.69 -18.67 -2.12
C ARG A 42 -18.90 -17.92 -1.54
N GLU A 43 -18.69 -17.16 -0.50
CA GLU A 43 -19.70 -16.33 0.15
C GLU A 43 -20.25 -15.30 -0.82
N THR A 44 -19.37 -14.57 -1.51
CA THR A 44 -19.74 -13.56 -2.51
C THR A 44 -20.56 -14.17 -3.65
N LEU A 45 -20.14 -15.32 -4.20
CA LEU A 45 -20.90 -16.00 -5.23
C LEU A 45 -22.27 -16.46 -4.71
N THR A 46 -22.32 -16.99 -3.48
CA THR A 46 -23.57 -17.42 -2.84
C THR A 46 -24.55 -16.24 -2.72
N ASP A 47 -24.07 -15.08 -2.29
CA ASP A 47 -24.92 -13.89 -2.12
C ASP A 47 -25.40 -13.34 -3.46
N LEU A 48 -24.56 -13.31 -4.49
CA LEU A 48 -24.97 -12.94 -5.83
C LEU A 48 -26.05 -13.88 -6.41
N LEU A 49 -25.88 -15.19 -6.22
CA LEU A 49 -26.86 -16.18 -6.68
C LEU A 49 -28.17 -16.11 -5.87
N LYS A 50 -28.14 -15.80 -4.57
CA LYS A 50 -29.34 -15.54 -3.77
C LYS A 50 -30.11 -14.33 -4.29
N LYS A 51 -29.41 -13.21 -4.60
CA LYS A 51 -30.05 -12.04 -5.23
C LYS A 51 -30.72 -12.40 -6.58
N ALA A 52 -30.07 -13.25 -7.38
CA ALA A 52 -30.66 -13.75 -8.62
C ALA A 52 -31.89 -14.63 -8.33
N PHE A 53 -31.82 -15.50 -7.33
CA PHE A 53 -32.95 -16.35 -6.90
C PHE A 53 -34.12 -15.52 -6.41
N ASP A 54 -33.89 -14.52 -5.59
CA ASP A 54 -34.92 -13.62 -5.05
C ASP A 54 -35.65 -12.85 -6.16
N LYS A 55 -34.91 -12.46 -7.21
CA LYS A 55 -35.46 -11.69 -8.32
C LYS A 55 -36.14 -12.55 -9.39
N LEU A 56 -35.61 -13.73 -9.68
CA LEU A 56 -36.02 -14.56 -10.82
C LEU A 56 -36.74 -15.84 -10.41
N GLY A 57 -36.70 -16.23 -9.11
CA GLY A 57 -37.18 -17.51 -8.60
C GLY A 57 -36.21 -18.66 -8.89
N ASN A 58 -36.65 -19.88 -8.62
CA ASN A 58 -35.88 -21.09 -8.89
C ASN A 58 -35.95 -21.46 -10.36
N LEU A 59 -35.02 -20.91 -11.15
CA LEU A 59 -34.90 -21.17 -12.59
C LEU A 59 -34.03 -22.40 -12.87
N LYS A 60 -34.42 -23.16 -13.87
CA LYS A 60 -33.53 -24.16 -14.48
C LYS A 60 -32.58 -23.45 -15.46
N LEU A 61 -31.29 -23.60 -15.22
CA LEU A 61 -30.21 -22.87 -15.90
C LEU A 61 -29.17 -23.81 -16.50
N ALA A 62 -28.57 -23.44 -17.61
CA ALA A 62 -27.34 -24.02 -18.12
C ALA A 62 -26.15 -23.16 -17.66
N PRO A 63 -25.44 -23.55 -16.57
CA PRO A 63 -24.37 -22.75 -16.02
C PRO A 63 -23.03 -22.98 -16.72
N MET A 64 -22.19 -21.93 -16.75
CA MET A 64 -20.82 -21.96 -17.23
C MET A 64 -19.97 -21.06 -16.36
N ILE A 65 -18.78 -21.50 -16.00
CA ILE A 65 -17.84 -20.73 -15.18
C ILE A 65 -16.65 -20.30 -16.05
N THR A 66 -16.15 -19.09 -15.80
CA THR A 66 -14.92 -18.53 -16.36
C THR A 66 -14.14 -17.77 -15.29
N GLY A 67 -13.04 -17.16 -15.68
CA GLY A 67 -12.19 -16.33 -14.83
C GLY A 67 -11.06 -17.10 -14.14
N SER A 68 -10.04 -16.35 -13.76
CA SER A 68 -8.77 -16.92 -13.24
C SER A 68 -8.93 -17.68 -11.91
N GLY A 69 -9.96 -17.38 -11.12
CA GLY A 69 -10.30 -18.06 -9.86
C GLY A 69 -11.34 -19.18 -10.01
N GLY A 70 -11.91 -19.36 -11.20
CA GLY A 70 -13.09 -20.21 -11.41
C GLY A 70 -12.86 -21.71 -11.50
N LEU A 71 -11.65 -22.16 -11.87
CA LEU A 71 -11.41 -23.57 -12.22
C LEU A 71 -11.66 -24.55 -11.06
N THR A 72 -11.19 -24.22 -9.84
CA THR A 72 -11.36 -25.06 -8.66
C THR A 72 -12.84 -25.17 -8.28
N LEU A 73 -13.55 -24.05 -8.29
CA LEU A 73 -14.97 -24.02 -7.96
C LEU A 73 -15.82 -24.71 -9.02
N ALA A 74 -15.46 -24.59 -10.32
CA ALA A 74 -16.10 -25.29 -11.41
C ALA A 74 -16.05 -26.82 -11.22
N LYS A 75 -14.88 -27.35 -10.86
CA LYS A 75 -14.71 -28.78 -10.54
C LYS A 75 -15.57 -29.21 -9.36
N HIS A 76 -15.60 -28.42 -8.28
CA HIS A 76 -16.39 -28.72 -7.08
C HIS A 76 -17.88 -28.73 -7.36
N LEU A 77 -18.39 -27.74 -8.09
CA LEU A 77 -19.81 -27.63 -8.43
C LEU A 77 -20.24 -28.60 -9.53
N GLY A 78 -19.29 -29.19 -10.28
CA GLY A 78 -19.58 -29.99 -11.46
C GLY A 78 -20.07 -29.14 -12.64
N ILE A 79 -19.74 -27.84 -12.67
CA ILE A 79 -20.10 -26.89 -13.71
C ILE A 79 -18.98 -26.81 -14.75
N PRO A 80 -19.26 -26.81 -16.05
CA PRO A 80 -18.23 -26.66 -17.07
C PRO A 80 -17.49 -25.32 -16.96
N PHE A 81 -16.21 -25.34 -17.38
CA PHE A 81 -15.34 -24.15 -17.39
C PHE A 81 -14.97 -23.78 -18.81
N VAL A 82 -14.94 -22.48 -19.10
CA VAL A 82 -14.48 -21.91 -20.36
C VAL A 82 -13.39 -20.86 -20.08
N GLN A 83 -12.40 -20.79 -20.96
CA GLN A 83 -11.35 -19.77 -20.84
C GLN A 83 -11.93 -18.36 -21.04
N GLU A 84 -11.45 -17.40 -20.25
CA GLU A 84 -11.95 -16.03 -20.24
C GLU A 84 -11.84 -15.34 -21.61
N VAL A 85 -10.74 -15.56 -22.35
CA VAL A 85 -10.59 -15.02 -23.71
C VAL A 85 -11.69 -15.49 -24.65
N ILE A 86 -12.09 -16.76 -24.54
CA ILE A 86 -13.19 -17.32 -25.34
C ILE A 86 -14.51 -16.66 -24.96
N SER A 87 -14.76 -16.53 -23.65
CA SER A 87 -15.95 -15.86 -23.13
C SER A 87 -16.06 -14.43 -23.64
N VAL A 88 -15.03 -13.62 -23.45
CA VAL A 88 -15.03 -12.21 -23.89
C VAL A 88 -15.19 -12.11 -25.41
N SER A 89 -14.47 -12.95 -26.16
CA SER A 89 -14.60 -12.97 -27.66
C SER A 89 -16.00 -13.33 -28.11
N THR A 90 -16.66 -14.31 -27.46
CA THR A 90 -18.04 -14.70 -27.79
C THR A 90 -19.00 -13.55 -27.47
N ALA A 91 -18.85 -12.87 -26.34
CA ALA A 91 -19.69 -11.72 -26.02
C ALA A 91 -19.50 -10.56 -27.01
N LEU A 92 -18.27 -10.28 -27.44
CA LEU A 92 -17.99 -9.25 -28.45
C LEU A 92 -18.58 -9.60 -29.79
N GLN A 93 -18.49 -10.86 -30.23
CA GLN A 93 -19.08 -11.30 -31.48
C GLN A 93 -20.62 -11.17 -31.52
N ASP A 94 -21.28 -11.33 -30.35
CA ASP A 94 -22.73 -11.24 -30.24
C ASP A 94 -23.21 -9.78 -30.08
N TYR A 95 -22.53 -8.98 -29.24
CA TYR A 95 -22.98 -7.64 -28.85
C TYR A 95 -22.24 -6.48 -29.56
N ALA A 96 -21.04 -6.71 -30.09
CA ALA A 96 -20.22 -5.70 -30.75
C ALA A 96 -19.36 -6.31 -31.89
N PRO A 97 -19.99 -6.92 -32.91
CA PRO A 97 -19.30 -7.69 -33.94
C PRO A 97 -18.34 -6.87 -34.83
N GLN A 98 -18.43 -5.55 -34.80
CA GLN A 98 -17.54 -4.63 -35.50
C GLN A 98 -16.19 -4.41 -34.79
N THR A 99 -15.95 -5.01 -33.61
CA THR A 99 -14.74 -4.80 -32.81
C THR A 99 -13.50 -5.34 -33.56
N ASP A 100 -12.52 -4.47 -33.80
CA ASP A 100 -11.20 -4.84 -34.31
C ASP A 100 -10.20 -5.13 -33.19
N VAL A 101 -10.26 -4.35 -32.09
CA VAL A 101 -9.40 -4.51 -30.91
C VAL A 101 -10.22 -4.33 -29.65
N ALA A 102 -10.03 -5.17 -28.65
CA ALA A 102 -10.57 -4.94 -27.32
C ALA A 102 -9.45 -4.71 -26.31
N ILE A 103 -9.61 -3.67 -25.47
CA ILE A 103 -8.76 -3.39 -24.31
C ILE A 103 -9.60 -3.73 -23.09
N GLU A 104 -9.15 -4.71 -22.33
CA GLU A 104 -9.80 -5.14 -21.09
C GLU A 104 -8.87 -4.88 -19.90
N LEU A 105 -9.35 -4.09 -18.95
CA LEU A 105 -8.68 -3.89 -17.67
C LEU A 105 -9.46 -4.59 -16.56
N GLY A 106 -8.84 -5.60 -15.97
CA GLY A 106 -9.34 -6.31 -14.80
C GLY A 106 -8.83 -5.70 -13.50
N GLY A 107 -9.14 -6.37 -12.39
CA GLY A 107 -8.61 -5.99 -11.07
C GLY A 107 -7.10 -6.08 -11.02
N GLU A 108 -6.52 -7.09 -11.66
CA GLU A 108 -5.08 -7.37 -11.58
C GLU A 108 -4.45 -7.83 -12.89
N ASP A 109 -5.23 -8.03 -13.93
CA ASP A 109 -4.81 -8.33 -15.26
C ASP A 109 -5.26 -7.23 -16.24
N ALA A 110 -4.48 -7.04 -17.27
CA ALA A 110 -4.78 -6.20 -18.40
C ALA A 110 -4.58 -7.02 -19.67
N LYS A 111 -5.49 -6.88 -20.61
CA LYS A 111 -5.47 -7.64 -21.87
C LYS A 111 -5.71 -6.74 -23.06
N ILE A 112 -5.07 -7.05 -24.17
CA ILE A 112 -5.42 -6.53 -25.50
C ILE A 112 -5.74 -7.73 -26.38
N ILE A 113 -6.92 -7.72 -26.98
CA ILE A 113 -7.42 -8.78 -27.85
C ILE A 113 -7.58 -8.19 -29.23
N TYR A 114 -6.91 -8.77 -30.21
CA TYR A 114 -6.99 -8.39 -31.63
C TYR A 114 -7.85 -9.39 -32.41
N PHE A 115 -8.75 -8.89 -33.24
CA PHE A 115 -9.60 -9.67 -34.11
C PHE A 115 -9.18 -9.40 -35.56
N GLU A 116 -8.39 -10.28 -36.14
CA GLU A 116 -7.83 -10.11 -37.49
C GLU A 116 -8.05 -11.36 -38.35
N GLY A 117 -8.74 -11.22 -39.47
CA GLY A 117 -8.91 -12.31 -40.45
C GLY A 117 -9.57 -13.57 -39.89
N GLY A 118 -10.45 -13.44 -38.90
CA GLY A 118 -11.11 -14.56 -38.22
C GLY A 118 -10.28 -15.20 -37.10
N ASN A 119 -9.09 -14.70 -36.84
CA ASN A 119 -8.23 -15.14 -35.72
C ASN A 119 -8.35 -14.19 -34.52
N VAL A 120 -8.17 -14.76 -33.32
CA VAL A 120 -8.14 -14.00 -32.07
C VAL A 120 -6.72 -14.11 -31.52
N GLU A 121 -6.02 -12.97 -31.39
CA GLU A 121 -4.73 -12.87 -30.73
C GLU A 121 -4.90 -12.13 -29.39
N GLN A 122 -4.59 -12.79 -28.31
CA GLN A 122 -4.61 -12.16 -26.98
C GLN A 122 -3.19 -11.88 -26.49
N ARG A 123 -3.01 -10.69 -25.93
CA ARG A 123 -1.83 -10.30 -25.15
C ARG A 123 -2.24 -9.90 -23.75
N MET A 124 -1.56 -10.40 -22.76
CA MET A 124 -1.89 -10.19 -21.35
C MET A 124 -0.62 -9.91 -20.53
N ASN A 125 -0.74 -9.04 -19.52
CA ASN A 125 0.33 -8.88 -18.56
C ASN A 125 0.47 -10.16 -17.71
N GLY A 126 1.67 -10.75 -17.70
CA GLY A 126 1.87 -12.07 -17.06
C GLY A 126 2.05 -12.02 -15.54
N ILE A 127 2.73 -11.01 -15.00
CA ILE A 127 3.26 -11.05 -13.62
C ILE A 127 3.06 -9.75 -12.85
N CYS A 128 2.92 -8.61 -13.53
CA CYS A 128 2.87 -7.30 -12.92
C CYS A 128 1.47 -6.69 -12.98
N ALA A 129 0.91 -6.32 -11.82
CA ALA A 129 -0.37 -5.61 -11.76
C ALA A 129 -0.29 -4.14 -12.24
N GLY A 130 0.83 -3.68 -12.76
CA GLY A 130 0.96 -2.37 -13.38
C GLY A 130 -0.04 -2.21 -14.53
N GLY A 131 -0.78 -1.11 -14.55
CA GLY A 131 -1.82 -0.87 -15.54
C GLY A 131 -3.16 -1.55 -15.25
N THR A 132 -3.44 -1.97 -14.03
CA THR A 132 -4.66 -2.68 -13.63
C THR A 132 -5.41 -1.95 -12.51
N GLY A 133 -6.60 -2.43 -12.17
CA GLY A 133 -7.40 -1.88 -11.06
C GLY A 133 -6.66 -1.86 -9.73
N SER A 134 -5.91 -2.91 -9.40
CA SER A 134 -5.11 -2.95 -8.16
C SER A 134 -3.99 -1.90 -8.14
N PHE A 135 -3.40 -1.57 -9.28
CA PHE A 135 -2.45 -0.46 -9.37
C PHE A 135 -3.15 0.87 -9.10
N ILE A 136 -4.33 1.07 -9.67
CA ILE A 136 -5.14 2.29 -9.46
C ILE A 136 -5.50 2.43 -7.98
N ASP A 137 -5.98 1.36 -7.32
CA ASP A 137 -6.31 1.34 -5.89
C ASP A 137 -5.10 1.68 -5.01
N GLN A 138 -3.90 1.14 -5.33
CA GLN A 138 -2.66 1.45 -4.61
C GLN A 138 -2.25 2.91 -4.75
N MET A 139 -2.35 3.48 -5.94
CA MET A 139 -1.99 4.88 -6.18
C MET A 139 -3.03 5.83 -5.57
N ALA A 140 -4.31 5.48 -5.62
CA ALA A 140 -5.37 6.22 -4.94
C ALA A 140 -5.11 6.30 -3.42
N SER A 141 -4.76 5.17 -2.81
CA SER A 141 -4.42 5.12 -1.38
C SER A 141 -3.23 6.02 -1.02
N LEU A 142 -2.25 6.17 -1.92
CA LEU A 142 -1.07 7.01 -1.71
C LEU A 142 -1.43 8.50 -1.61
N ILE A 143 -2.41 8.96 -2.40
CA ILE A 143 -2.92 10.33 -2.35
C ILE A 143 -4.19 10.47 -1.49
N GLN A 144 -4.46 9.47 -0.63
CA GLN A 144 -5.54 9.46 0.36
C GLN A 144 -6.94 9.60 -0.25
N THR A 145 -7.20 8.79 -1.27
CA THR A 145 -8.51 8.69 -1.93
C THR A 145 -8.76 7.23 -2.36
N ASP A 146 -9.85 6.98 -3.06
CA ASP A 146 -10.16 5.72 -3.75
C ASP A 146 -10.16 5.89 -5.27
N ALA A 147 -10.43 4.83 -6.01
CA ALA A 147 -10.47 4.88 -7.47
C ALA A 147 -11.52 5.86 -8.02
N SER A 148 -12.67 5.97 -7.36
CA SER A 148 -13.71 6.93 -7.72
C SER A 148 -13.26 8.36 -7.49
N GLY A 149 -12.62 8.63 -6.35
CA GLY A 149 -12.03 9.93 -6.05
C GLY A 149 -10.92 10.33 -7.01
N LEU A 150 -10.06 9.38 -7.44
CA LEU A 150 -9.10 9.63 -8.52
C LEU A 150 -9.80 10.11 -9.80
N ASN A 151 -10.91 9.44 -10.16
CA ASN A 151 -11.66 9.80 -11.36
C ASN A 151 -12.24 11.23 -11.25
N GLU A 152 -12.77 11.60 -10.08
CA GLU A 152 -13.30 12.95 -9.88
C GLU A 152 -12.20 14.02 -9.90
N TYR A 153 -11.06 13.80 -9.26
CA TYR A 153 -9.92 14.71 -9.31
C TYR A 153 -9.39 14.88 -10.74
N ALA A 154 -9.24 13.78 -11.48
CA ALA A 154 -8.70 13.82 -12.83
C ALA A 154 -9.53 14.63 -13.85
N LYS A 155 -10.76 15.02 -13.53
CA LYS A 155 -11.59 15.90 -14.39
C LYS A 155 -11.03 17.33 -14.50
N ASN A 156 -10.26 17.78 -13.52
CA ASN A 156 -9.85 19.19 -13.38
C ASN A 156 -8.32 19.36 -13.33
N TYR A 157 -7.57 18.51 -14.02
CA TYR A 157 -6.11 18.60 -14.06
C TYR A 157 -5.64 19.74 -14.99
N ASP A 158 -4.53 20.35 -14.61
CA ASP A 158 -3.83 21.36 -15.42
C ASP A 158 -2.56 20.79 -16.08
N ALA A 159 -1.92 19.80 -15.45
CA ALA A 159 -0.66 19.22 -15.90
C ALA A 159 -0.62 17.68 -15.73
N ILE A 160 0.17 17.03 -16.58
CA ILE A 160 0.46 15.58 -16.46
C ILE A 160 1.94 15.41 -16.21
N TYR A 161 2.28 14.81 -15.07
CA TYR A 161 3.66 14.47 -14.70
C TYR A 161 4.09 13.13 -15.29
N PRO A 162 5.35 12.98 -15.68
CA PRO A 162 5.89 11.69 -16.10
C PRO A 162 6.03 10.76 -14.89
N ILE A 163 5.17 9.75 -14.82
CA ILE A 163 5.23 8.67 -13.84
C ILE A 163 5.68 7.40 -14.55
N ALA A 164 6.64 6.67 -13.96
CA ALA A 164 7.16 5.45 -14.54
C ALA A 164 6.05 4.39 -14.70
N ALA A 165 5.75 4.09 -15.96
CA ALA A 165 4.75 3.12 -16.35
C ALA A 165 5.33 1.69 -16.28
N ARG A 166 5.79 1.23 -15.10
CA ARG A 166 6.40 -0.10 -14.93
C ARG A 166 5.74 -0.89 -13.81
N CYS A 167 6.15 -0.70 -12.55
CA CYS A 167 5.48 -1.37 -11.45
C CYS A 167 5.08 -0.36 -10.37
N GLY A 168 4.10 -0.72 -9.53
CA GLY A 168 3.58 0.16 -8.49
C GLY A 168 4.64 0.70 -7.51
N VAL A 169 5.75 -0.04 -7.32
CA VAL A 169 6.87 0.42 -6.48
C VAL A 169 7.57 1.62 -7.11
N PHE A 170 7.91 1.56 -8.41
CA PHE A 170 8.54 2.68 -9.11
C PHE A 170 7.59 3.85 -9.29
N ALA A 171 6.32 3.60 -9.62
CA ALA A 171 5.33 4.67 -9.70
C ALA A 171 5.22 5.43 -8.37
N LYS A 172 5.27 4.72 -7.24
CA LYS A 172 5.25 5.32 -5.91
C LYS A 172 6.48 6.20 -5.64
N THR A 173 7.67 5.77 -6.06
CA THR A 173 8.90 6.58 -5.93
C THR A 173 8.87 7.84 -6.78
N ASP A 174 8.11 7.86 -7.87
CA ASP A 174 7.91 9.07 -8.68
C ASP A 174 6.84 10.00 -8.08
N ILE A 175 5.75 9.43 -7.54
CA ILE A 175 4.61 10.18 -7.00
C ILE A 175 4.95 10.83 -5.66
N GLN A 176 5.67 10.15 -4.77
CA GLN A 176 5.94 10.64 -3.43
C GLN A 176 6.72 11.99 -3.41
N PRO A 177 7.77 12.18 -4.21
CA PRO A 177 8.40 13.49 -4.34
C PRO A 177 7.43 14.57 -4.85
N LEU A 178 6.60 14.26 -5.84
CA LEU A 178 5.62 15.21 -6.38
C LEU A 178 4.63 15.68 -5.31
N ILE A 179 4.14 14.75 -4.46
CA ILE A 179 3.28 15.10 -3.31
C ILE A 179 4.02 16.04 -2.37
N ASN A 180 5.27 15.73 -2.02
CA ASN A 180 6.09 16.54 -1.12
C ASN A 180 6.42 17.93 -1.71
N GLU A 181 6.46 18.03 -3.03
CA GLU A 181 6.68 19.26 -3.79
C GLU A 181 5.41 20.08 -4.02
N GLY A 182 4.26 19.59 -3.58
CA GLY A 182 2.99 20.30 -3.64
C GLY A 182 2.20 20.12 -4.95
N ALA A 183 2.45 19.05 -5.70
CA ALA A 183 1.62 18.71 -6.85
C ALA A 183 0.15 18.50 -6.41
N THR A 184 -0.79 18.98 -7.21
CA THR A 184 -2.21 18.89 -6.90
C THR A 184 -2.72 17.45 -7.02
N ARG A 185 -3.80 17.12 -6.33
CA ARG A 185 -4.43 15.79 -6.45
C ARG A 185 -5.01 15.59 -7.85
N GLU A 186 -5.48 16.65 -8.47
CA GLU A 186 -6.00 16.69 -9.82
C GLU A 186 -4.95 16.26 -10.84
N ASP A 187 -3.80 16.90 -10.82
CA ASP A 187 -2.67 16.59 -11.69
C ASP A 187 -2.10 15.20 -11.46
N LEU A 188 -1.96 14.80 -10.19
CA LEU A 188 -1.49 13.46 -9.84
C LEU A 188 -2.45 12.37 -10.31
N SER A 189 -3.77 12.59 -10.18
CA SER A 189 -4.79 11.63 -10.63
C SER A 189 -4.75 11.42 -12.14
N ALA A 190 -4.71 12.51 -12.91
CA ALA A 190 -4.55 12.43 -14.37
C ALA A 190 -3.23 11.78 -14.78
N SER A 191 -2.15 12.06 -14.05
CA SER A 191 -0.82 11.46 -14.27
C SER A 191 -0.80 9.95 -14.00
N ILE A 192 -1.48 9.50 -12.94
CA ILE A 192 -1.67 8.07 -12.62
C ILE A 192 -2.44 7.37 -13.74
N PHE A 193 -3.55 7.94 -14.22
CA PHE A 193 -4.30 7.36 -15.33
C PHE A 193 -3.46 7.32 -16.62
N GLN A 194 -2.70 8.36 -16.91
CA GLN A 194 -1.78 8.34 -18.06
C GLN A 194 -0.70 7.26 -17.92
N ALA A 195 -0.19 7.01 -16.72
CA ALA A 195 0.76 5.91 -16.47
C ALA A 195 0.12 4.54 -16.73
N VAL A 196 -1.15 4.32 -16.32
CA VAL A 196 -1.92 3.10 -16.64
C VAL A 196 -2.02 2.90 -18.15
N VAL A 197 -2.40 3.95 -18.88
CA VAL A 197 -2.52 3.92 -20.35
C VAL A 197 -1.18 3.57 -21.01
N ASN A 198 -0.11 4.26 -20.62
CA ASN A 198 1.22 4.03 -21.16
C ASN A 198 1.71 2.60 -20.87
N GLN A 199 1.46 2.09 -19.65
CA GLN A 199 1.81 0.73 -19.26
C GLN A 199 1.07 -0.31 -20.11
N THR A 200 -0.24 -0.12 -20.32
CA THR A 200 -1.08 -1.04 -21.10
C THR A 200 -0.64 -1.04 -22.55
N ILE A 201 -0.50 0.13 -23.17
CA ILE A 201 -0.12 0.24 -24.57
C ILE A 201 1.30 -0.27 -24.82
N SER A 202 2.30 0.26 -24.09
CA SER A 202 3.70 -0.11 -24.32
C SER A 202 4.01 -1.54 -23.90
N GLY A 203 3.42 -2.00 -22.78
CA GLY A 203 3.67 -3.31 -22.20
C GLY A 203 2.98 -4.46 -22.93
N LEU A 204 1.78 -4.24 -23.47
CA LEU A 204 0.98 -5.29 -24.11
C LEU A 204 0.97 -5.20 -25.62
N ALA A 205 0.77 -4.03 -26.20
CA ALA A 205 0.75 -3.91 -27.65
C ALA A 205 2.14 -4.18 -28.25
N CYS A 206 3.23 -3.86 -27.53
CA CYS A 206 4.61 -4.14 -27.97
C CYS A 206 4.87 -3.73 -29.43
N GLY A 207 4.39 -2.54 -29.81
CA GLY A 207 4.52 -2.00 -31.16
C GLY A 207 3.45 -2.44 -32.16
N LYS A 208 2.58 -3.40 -31.83
CA LYS A 208 1.43 -3.72 -32.69
C LYS A 208 0.41 -2.58 -32.62
N PRO A 209 -0.05 -2.02 -33.76
CA PRO A 209 -0.99 -0.92 -33.77
C PRO A 209 -2.33 -1.28 -33.11
N ILE A 210 -2.87 -0.37 -32.28
CA ILE A 210 -4.25 -0.41 -31.80
C ILE A 210 -5.01 0.59 -32.64
N ARG A 211 -5.86 0.09 -33.52
CA ARG A 211 -6.61 0.91 -34.52
C ARG A 211 -7.88 0.18 -34.98
N GLY A 212 -8.75 0.89 -35.69
CA GLY A 212 -10.08 0.42 -36.02
C GLY A 212 -11.05 0.64 -34.88
N HIS A 213 -12.08 -0.17 -34.77
CA HIS A 213 -13.08 -0.08 -33.71
C HIS A 213 -12.53 -0.72 -32.44
N VAL A 214 -12.30 0.10 -31.40
CA VAL A 214 -11.70 -0.29 -30.14
C VAL A 214 -12.75 -0.42 -29.04
N ALA A 215 -12.93 -1.64 -28.52
CA ALA A 215 -13.83 -1.91 -27.41
C ALA A 215 -13.11 -1.75 -26.06
N PHE A 216 -13.74 -0.99 -25.14
CA PHE A 216 -13.26 -0.78 -23.78
C PHE A 216 -14.04 -1.63 -22.80
N LEU A 217 -13.35 -2.61 -22.15
CA LEU A 217 -13.97 -3.62 -21.31
C LEU A 217 -13.33 -3.68 -19.90
N GLY A 218 -14.04 -4.30 -18.98
CA GLY A 218 -13.61 -4.50 -17.60
C GLY A 218 -13.98 -3.36 -16.67
N GLY A 219 -13.94 -3.63 -15.35
CA GLY A 219 -14.40 -2.70 -14.33
C GLY A 219 -13.73 -1.32 -14.38
N PRO A 220 -12.38 -1.21 -14.41
CA PRO A 220 -11.72 0.09 -14.47
C PRO A 220 -12.17 0.95 -15.64
N LEU A 221 -12.29 0.41 -16.84
CA LEU A 221 -12.71 1.17 -18.02
C LEU A 221 -14.22 1.44 -18.09
N HIS A 222 -15.02 0.67 -17.33
CA HIS A 222 -16.44 0.90 -17.19
C HIS A 222 -16.75 2.04 -16.19
N PHE A 223 -16.11 2.00 -15.01
CA PHE A 223 -16.44 2.93 -13.90
C PHE A 223 -15.62 4.22 -13.90
N LEU A 224 -14.42 4.23 -14.52
CA LEU A 224 -13.51 5.38 -14.51
C LEU A 224 -13.50 6.06 -15.87
N SER A 225 -14.36 7.07 -16.03
CA SER A 225 -14.50 7.81 -17.30
C SER A 225 -13.19 8.46 -17.74
N GLU A 226 -12.47 9.10 -16.81
CA GLU A 226 -11.22 9.81 -17.10
C GLU A 226 -10.07 8.88 -17.52
N LEU A 227 -10.07 7.63 -17.01
CA LEU A 227 -9.15 6.60 -17.48
C LEU A 227 -9.44 6.23 -18.93
N LYS A 228 -10.72 6.02 -19.27
CA LYS A 228 -11.15 5.74 -20.65
C LYS A 228 -10.81 6.90 -21.58
N GLU A 229 -11.07 8.13 -21.18
CA GLU A 229 -10.71 9.33 -21.92
C GLU A 229 -9.19 9.45 -22.13
N ALA A 230 -8.38 9.07 -21.15
CA ALA A 230 -6.92 9.02 -21.31
C ALA A 230 -6.47 8.02 -22.39
N PHE A 231 -7.14 6.85 -22.52
CA PHE A 231 -6.91 5.92 -23.63
C PHE A 231 -7.32 6.52 -24.96
N ILE A 232 -8.53 7.07 -25.06
CA ILE A 232 -9.08 7.69 -26.28
C ILE A 232 -8.14 8.79 -26.79
N ARG A 233 -7.72 9.69 -25.92
CA ARG A 233 -6.77 10.77 -26.21
C ARG A 233 -5.41 10.22 -26.67
N THR A 234 -4.86 9.21 -26.00
CA THR A 234 -3.54 8.67 -26.31
C THR A 234 -3.54 7.90 -27.64
N LEU A 235 -4.60 7.14 -27.90
CA LEU A 235 -4.79 6.39 -29.16
C LEU A 235 -5.31 7.26 -30.30
N LYS A 236 -5.75 8.51 -30.00
CA LYS A 236 -6.34 9.45 -30.96
C LYS A 236 -7.56 8.88 -31.68
N LEU A 237 -8.43 8.20 -30.92
CA LEU A 237 -9.67 7.66 -31.45
C LEU A 237 -10.71 8.75 -31.60
N ASP A 238 -11.49 8.68 -32.67
CA ASP A 238 -12.71 9.46 -32.84
C ASP A 238 -13.95 8.66 -32.36
N ASP A 239 -15.09 9.32 -32.25
CA ASP A 239 -16.32 8.74 -31.70
C ASP A 239 -16.82 7.51 -32.48
N GLU A 240 -16.55 7.44 -33.77
CA GLU A 240 -16.98 6.34 -34.66
C GLU A 240 -16.20 5.05 -34.33
N HIS A 241 -14.95 5.17 -33.89
CA HIS A 241 -14.07 4.05 -33.56
C HIS A 241 -14.12 3.60 -32.10
N ILE A 242 -14.95 4.23 -31.27
CA ILE A 242 -15.08 3.90 -29.85
C ILE A 242 -16.26 2.94 -29.64
N ILE A 243 -15.99 1.79 -29.01
CA ILE A 243 -17.00 0.84 -28.56
C ILE A 243 -16.96 0.79 -27.03
N ALA A 244 -18.00 1.29 -26.38
CA ALA A 244 -18.16 1.29 -24.92
C ALA A 244 -19.53 0.69 -24.56
N PRO A 245 -19.67 -0.65 -24.53
CA PRO A 245 -20.94 -1.29 -24.22
C PRO A 245 -21.43 -0.95 -22.81
N GLU A 246 -22.74 -0.82 -22.61
CA GLU A 246 -23.35 -0.51 -21.31
C GLU A 246 -22.90 -1.48 -20.20
N ASN A 247 -22.81 -2.78 -20.52
CA ASN A 247 -22.42 -3.84 -19.59
C ASN A 247 -20.96 -4.30 -19.77
N SER A 248 -20.06 -3.40 -20.19
CA SER A 248 -18.67 -3.73 -20.54
C SER A 248 -17.88 -4.44 -19.45
N HIS A 249 -18.22 -4.24 -18.18
CA HIS A 249 -17.60 -4.90 -17.02
C HIS A 249 -18.09 -6.34 -16.80
N LEU A 250 -19.16 -6.77 -17.47
CA LEU A 250 -19.79 -8.08 -17.35
C LEU A 250 -19.53 -9.01 -18.54
N PHE A 251 -18.76 -8.58 -19.55
CA PHE A 251 -18.59 -9.30 -20.81
C PHE A 251 -18.03 -10.71 -20.62
N ALA A 252 -17.14 -10.94 -19.65
CA ALA A 252 -16.66 -12.28 -19.35
C ALA A 252 -17.80 -13.19 -18.81
N ALA A 253 -18.65 -12.69 -17.91
CA ALA A 253 -19.79 -13.45 -17.40
C ALA A 253 -20.87 -13.66 -18.49
N ILE A 254 -21.20 -12.64 -19.26
CA ILE A 254 -22.15 -12.75 -20.38
C ILE A 254 -21.65 -13.77 -21.40
N GLY A 255 -20.38 -13.67 -21.81
CA GLY A 255 -19.79 -14.57 -22.79
C GLY A 255 -19.68 -16.01 -22.25
N SER A 256 -19.44 -16.22 -20.96
CA SER A 256 -19.47 -17.56 -20.40
C SER A 256 -20.88 -18.15 -20.48
N ALA A 257 -21.93 -17.37 -20.19
CA ALA A 257 -23.32 -17.81 -20.37
C ALA A 257 -23.63 -18.20 -21.82
N LEU A 258 -23.09 -17.47 -22.79
CA LEU A 258 -23.26 -17.79 -24.22
C LEU A 258 -22.52 -19.08 -24.66
N ASN A 259 -21.47 -19.48 -23.91
CA ASN A 259 -20.72 -20.74 -24.16
C ASN A 259 -21.29 -21.94 -23.36
N TYR A 260 -22.56 -21.89 -22.97
CA TYR A 260 -23.22 -22.94 -22.20
C TYR A 260 -23.17 -24.34 -22.84
N LYS A 261 -23.34 -25.39 -22.00
CA LYS A 261 -23.48 -26.78 -22.47
C LYS A 261 -24.93 -27.22 -22.29
N GLU A 262 -25.57 -27.69 -23.36
CA GLU A 262 -26.97 -28.08 -23.37
C GLU A 262 -27.27 -29.28 -22.46
N ASP A 263 -26.30 -30.16 -22.30
CA ASP A 263 -26.39 -31.40 -21.49
C ASP A 263 -26.14 -31.17 -19.98
N VAL A 264 -25.72 -29.97 -19.59
CA VAL A 264 -25.46 -29.63 -18.18
C VAL A 264 -26.43 -28.57 -17.70
N THR A 265 -27.42 -28.98 -16.92
CA THR A 265 -28.42 -28.07 -16.36
C THR A 265 -28.60 -28.29 -14.87
N TYR A 266 -28.82 -27.20 -14.14
CA TYR A 266 -29.08 -27.18 -12.70
C TYR A 266 -30.27 -26.28 -12.40
N ASP A 267 -31.04 -26.61 -11.37
CA ASP A 267 -31.88 -25.62 -10.73
C ASP A 267 -30.99 -24.67 -9.91
N LEU A 268 -31.38 -23.41 -9.82
CA LEU A 268 -30.58 -22.40 -9.11
C LEU A 268 -30.40 -22.77 -7.63
N SER A 269 -31.43 -23.38 -7.02
CA SER A 269 -31.35 -23.94 -5.67
C SER A 269 -30.27 -25.00 -5.50
N ASP A 270 -30.07 -25.89 -6.50
CA ASP A 270 -29.09 -26.96 -6.43
C ASP A 270 -27.67 -26.41 -6.42
N ILE A 271 -27.42 -25.29 -7.12
CA ILE A 271 -26.11 -24.63 -7.12
C ILE A 271 -25.85 -24.00 -5.74
N LEU A 272 -26.86 -23.37 -5.14
CA LEU A 272 -26.77 -22.79 -3.79
C LEU A 272 -26.53 -23.87 -2.72
N ASP A 273 -27.18 -25.03 -2.81
CA ASP A 273 -26.99 -26.16 -1.90
C ASP A 273 -25.57 -26.73 -2.00
N LYS A 274 -25.04 -26.86 -3.21
CA LYS A 274 -23.65 -27.29 -3.44
C LYS A 274 -22.64 -26.31 -2.88
N LEU A 275 -22.87 -25.01 -2.99
CA LEU A 275 -21.99 -23.99 -2.41
C LEU A 275 -21.99 -24.01 -0.88
N SER A 276 -23.03 -24.52 -0.23
CA SER A 276 -23.08 -24.66 1.23
C SER A 276 -22.35 -25.91 1.76
N SER A 277 -21.97 -26.86 0.89
CA SER A 277 -21.24 -28.06 1.29
C SER A 277 -19.75 -27.79 1.55
N ASP A 278 -19.11 -28.61 2.42
CA ASP A 278 -17.69 -28.50 2.71
C ASP A 278 -16.82 -28.83 1.48
N ILE A 279 -15.97 -27.89 1.11
CA ILE A 279 -15.03 -28.04 0.00
C ILE A 279 -13.69 -28.52 0.56
N LYS A 280 -13.28 -29.75 0.22
CA LYS A 280 -11.91 -30.22 0.48
C LYS A 280 -10.98 -29.63 -0.59
N MET A 281 -10.09 -28.75 -0.18
CA MET A 281 -9.10 -28.16 -1.09
C MET A 281 -7.74 -28.82 -0.91
N GLU A 282 -7.06 -29.11 -2.03
CA GLU A 282 -5.65 -29.47 -2.04
C GLU A 282 -4.83 -28.19 -2.20
N PHE A 283 -3.85 -27.99 -1.33
CA PHE A 283 -3.00 -26.81 -1.33
C PHE A 283 -1.69 -27.09 -2.05
N GLU A 284 -1.37 -26.31 -3.08
CA GLU A 284 -0.05 -26.29 -3.74
C GLU A 284 0.93 -25.33 -3.07
N VAL A 285 0.41 -24.26 -2.44
CA VAL A 285 1.24 -23.29 -1.72
C VAL A 285 1.70 -23.87 -0.40
N ALA A 286 3.01 -23.86 -0.16
CA ALA A 286 3.61 -24.33 1.09
C ALA A 286 3.06 -23.56 2.30
N ARG A 287 2.93 -24.24 3.42
CA ARG A 287 2.41 -23.72 4.68
C ARG A 287 3.52 -23.60 5.73
N MET A 288 3.30 -22.70 6.67
CA MET A 288 4.17 -22.47 7.82
C MET A 288 3.45 -22.84 9.12
N GLU A 289 4.20 -22.92 10.21
CA GLU A 289 3.63 -23.15 11.53
C GLU A 289 2.78 -21.96 11.99
N PRO A 290 1.71 -22.21 12.76
CA PRO A 290 0.96 -21.15 13.44
C PRO A 290 1.87 -20.24 14.27
N LEU A 291 1.53 -18.96 14.34
CA LEU A 291 2.27 -17.99 15.18
C LEU A 291 2.10 -18.33 16.65
N PHE A 292 0.88 -18.58 17.08
CA PHE A 292 0.53 -19.01 18.42
C PHE A 292 -0.36 -20.25 18.34
N ALA A 293 -0.02 -21.27 19.14
CA ALA A 293 -0.80 -22.51 19.18
C ALA A 293 -2.02 -22.40 20.10
N THR A 294 -1.93 -21.58 21.16
CA THR A 294 -2.99 -21.42 22.16
C THR A 294 -3.03 -19.98 22.65
N GLN A 295 -4.17 -19.59 23.27
CA GLN A 295 -4.31 -18.31 23.95
C GLN A 295 -3.27 -18.13 25.05
N ALA A 296 -2.96 -19.19 25.81
CA ALA A 296 -1.94 -19.13 26.87
C ALA A 296 -0.53 -18.82 26.34
N ASP A 297 -0.18 -19.30 25.15
CA ASP A 297 1.08 -18.98 24.46
C ASP A 297 1.13 -17.47 24.08
N TYR A 298 0.03 -16.93 23.57
CA TYR A 298 -0.09 -15.50 23.28
C TYR A 298 -0.05 -14.63 24.54
N ASP A 299 -0.72 -15.05 25.61
CA ASP A 299 -0.73 -14.31 26.87
C ASP A 299 0.67 -14.25 27.50
N ALA A 300 1.44 -15.35 27.46
CA ALA A 300 2.82 -15.38 27.91
C ALA A 300 3.74 -14.47 27.08
N PHE A 301 3.57 -14.47 25.76
CA PHE A 301 4.28 -13.57 24.84
C PHE A 301 3.97 -12.09 25.17
N THR A 302 2.69 -11.74 25.32
CA THR A 302 2.26 -10.38 25.62
C THR A 302 2.78 -9.92 27.00
N ALA A 303 2.71 -10.79 28.01
CA ALA A 303 3.22 -10.47 29.35
C ALA A 303 4.73 -10.14 29.34
N ARG A 304 5.52 -10.88 28.53
CA ARG A 304 6.96 -10.63 28.39
C ARG A 304 7.25 -9.28 27.72
N HIS A 305 6.56 -8.96 26.64
CA HIS A 305 6.79 -7.72 25.89
C HIS A 305 6.23 -6.46 26.58
N ASN A 306 5.23 -6.60 27.45
CA ASN A 306 4.69 -5.47 28.23
C ASN A 306 5.61 -5.02 29.40
N GLY A 307 6.78 -5.64 29.56
CA GLY A 307 7.77 -5.26 30.58
C GLY A 307 8.63 -4.04 30.23
N HIS A 308 8.63 -3.63 28.96
CA HIS A 308 9.54 -2.60 28.43
C HIS A 308 8.82 -1.27 28.17
N ASN A 309 8.31 -0.65 29.25
CA ASN A 309 7.56 0.59 29.18
C ASN A 309 8.43 1.79 29.52
N VAL A 310 8.28 2.88 28.76
CA VAL A 310 8.85 4.17 29.15
C VAL A 310 8.08 4.73 30.35
N LYS A 311 8.81 5.33 31.30
CA LYS A 311 8.16 6.07 32.36
C LYS A 311 7.44 7.28 31.79
N THR A 312 6.15 7.43 32.09
CA THR A 312 5.34 8.58 31.64
C THR A 312 5.07 9.52 32.82
N ALA A 313 4.94 10.82 32.53
CA ALA A 313 4.46 11.81 33.49
C ALA A 313 3.45 12.75 32.82
N ASP A 314 2.55 13.31 33.62
CA ASP A 314 1.52 14.21 33.09
C ASP A 314 2.12 15.60 32.84
N LEU A 315 2.15 15.99 31.56
CA LEU A 315 2.66 17.29 31.12
C LEU A 315 1.95 18.45 31.81
N SER A 316 0.64 18.36 32.05
CA SER A 316 -0.16 19.44 32.66
C SER A 316 0.23 19.78 34.10
N THR A 317 0.93 18.88 34.79
CA THR A 317 1.40 19.04 36.18
C THR A 317 2.93 19.06 36.32
N TYR A 318 3.64 18.90 35.20
CA TYR A 318 5.09 18.83 35.17
C TYR A 318 5.74 20.19 35.51
N LYS A 319 6.90 20.14 36.16
CA LYS A 319 7.70 21.31 36.49
C LYS A 319 9.17 21.05 36.19
N GLY A 320 9.84 22.04 35.65
CA GLY A 320 11.26 21.93 35.27
C GLY A 320 11.50 21.91 33.78
N ASN A 321 12.67 21.45 33.38
CA ASN A 321 13.13 21.46 32.01
C ASN A 321 12.53 20.32 31.19
N CYS A 322 12.13 20.65 29.95
CA CYS A 322 11.64 19.72 28.96
C CYS A 322 12.54 19.73 27.72
N TYR A 323 12.67 18.60 27.06
CA TYR A 323 13.51 18.38 25.91
C TYR A 323 12.66 17.88 24.74
N LEU A 324 12.68 18.62 23.63
CA LEU A 324 11.84 18.35 22.47
C LEU A 324 12.62 17.54 21.43
N GLY A 325 12.08 16.41 21.03
CA GLY A 325 12.58 15.62 19.89
C GLY A 325 11.55 15.53 18.78
N ILE A 326 11.98 15.72 17.55
CA ILE A 326 11.14 15.66 16.35
C ILE A 326 11.78 14.71 15.33
N ASP A 327 11.05 13.66 14.95
CA ASP A 327 11.41 12.79 13.83
C ASP A 327 10.48 13.08 12.64
N ALA A 328 11.02 13.76 11.65
CA ALA A 328 10.34 14.10 10.42
C ALA A 328 10.68 13.11 9.30
N GLY A 329 9.97 11.99 9.26
CA GLY A 329 10.10 11.01 8.20
C GLY A 329 9.48 11.46 6.88
N SER A 330 9.64 10.65 5.83
CA SER A 330 9.11 10.94 4.49
C SER A 330 7.58 10.97 4.44
N THR A 331 6.90 10.17 5.26
CA THR A 331 5.43 10.03 5.26
C THR A 331 4.77 10.40 6.59
N THR A 332 5.52 10.38 7.68
CA THR A 332 5.00 10.60 9.04
C THR A 332 5.90 11.52 9.82
N THR A 333 5.30 12.34 10.70
CA THR A 333 6.00 13.12 11.71
C THR A 333 5.68 12.55 13.09
N LYS A 334 6.73 12.37 13.90
CA LYS A 334 6.63 11.94 15.29
C LYS A 334 7.29 13.00 16.16
N ILE A 335 6.72 13.22 17.32
CA ILE A 335 7.26 14.18 18.31
C ILE A 335 7.23 13.53 19.69
N ALA A 336 8.29 13.75 20.45
CA ALA A 336 8.38 13.36 21.84
C ALA A 336 8.86 14.55 22.67
N LEU A 337 8.25 14.75 23.82
CA LEU A 337 8.73 15.68 24.84
C LEU A 337 9.17 14.85 26.05
N ALA A 338 10.43 14.96 26.43
CA ALA A 338 11.00 14.25 27.55
C ALA A 338 11.28 15.21 28.75
N GLY A 339 11.11 14.70 29.96
CA GLY A 339 11.50 15.38 31.17
C GLY A 339 12.98 15.19 31.54
N GLU A 340 13.44 15.82 32.62
CA GLU A 340 14.83 15.73 33.07
C GLU A 340 15.27 14.30 33.45
N ASP A 341 14.35 13.48 33.93
CA ASP A 341 14.61 12.07 34.28
C ASP A 341 14.40 11.11 33.08
N GLY A 342 14.15 11.63 31.88
CA GLY A 342 13.87 10.84 30.72
C GLY A 342 12.43 10.32 30.62
N SER A 343 11.53 10.74 31.52
CA SER A 343 10.12 10.41 31.43
C SER A 343 9.48 11.04 30.17
N LEU A 344 8.60 10.30 29.51
CA LEU A 344 7.84 10.80 28.37
C LEU A 344 6.67 11.64 28.87
N LEU A 345 6.67 12.93 28.54
CA LEU A 345 5.64 13.91 28.94
C LEU A 345 4.55 14.07 27.87
N TYR A 346 4.94 13.94 26.60
CA TYR A 346 4.03 14.04 25.45
C TYR A 346 4.57 13.23 24.29
N SER A 347 3.67 12.65 23.54
CA SER A 347 4.00 11.95 22.29
C SER A 347 2.98 12.24 21.20
N PHE A 348 3.47 12.29 19.95
CA PHE A 348 2.64 12.51 18.78
C PHE A 348 3.13 11.65 17.64
N TYR A 349 2.19 11.09 16.89
CA TYR A 349 2.44 10.32 15.66
C TYR A 349 1.34 10.62 14.66
N SER A 350 1.68 11.15 13.49
CA SER A 350 0.70 11.44 12.44
C SER A 350 1.32 11.36 11.04
N SER A 351 0.47 11.16 10.05
CA SER A 351 0.83 11.35 8.64
C SER A 351 1.18 12.82 8.38
N ASN A 352 2.19 13.05 7.54
CA ASN A 352 2.61 14.39 7.12
C ASN A 352 1.58 15.11 6.25
N ASN A 353 0.66 14.39 5.61
CA ASN A 353 -0.28 14.94 4.63
C ASN A 353 0.40 15.85 3.59
N GLY A 354 1.63 15.53 3.19
CA GLY A 354 2.44 16.30 2.27
C GLY A 354 3.25 17.47 2.88
N SER A 355 3.10 17.75 4.19
CA SER A 355 3.86 18.83 4.85
C SER A 355 4.30 18.44 6.27
N PRO A 356 5.52 17.91 6.44
CA PRO A 356 6.06 17.62 7.77
C PRO A 356 6.16 18.88 8.64
N LEU A 357 6.47 20.04 8.05
CA LEU A 357 6.55 21.31 8.78
C LEU A 357 5.20 21.74 9.35
N ALA A 358 4.13 21.70 8.57
CA ALA A 358 2.79 22.07 9.05
C ALA A 358 2.32 21.11 10.17
N THR A 359 2.64 19.80 10.02
CA THR A 359 2.32 18.77 11.01
C THR A 359 3.08 19.00 12.31
N ALA A 360 4.38 19.31 12.25
CA ALA A 360 5.20 19.63 13.41
C ALA A 360 4.70 20.90 14.13
N ILE A 361 4.41 21.98 13.39
CA ILE A 361 3.88 23.23 13.95
C ILE A 361 2.58 22.98 14.72
N LYS A 362 1.67 22.18 14.15
CA LYS A 362 0.40 21.84 14.82
C LYS A 362 0.63 21.17 16.15
N SER A 363 1.49 20.16 16.22
CA SER A 363 1.78 19.43 17.45
C SER A 363 2.53 20.28 18.46
N ILE A 364 3.48 21.12 18.03
CA ILE A 364 4.18 22.04 18.94
C ILE A 364 3.21 23.04 19.58
N LYS A 365 2.25 23.58 18.81
CA LYS A 365 1.18 24.45 19.38
C LYS A 365 0.33 23.72 20.41
N GLU A 366 0.06 22.44 20.19
CA GLU A 366 -0.64 21.61 21.17
C GLU A 366 0.20 21.43 22.45
N ILE A 367 1.49 21.13 22.34
CA ILE A 367 2.41 21.05 23.49
C ILE A 367 2.37 22.35 24.30
N TYR A 368 2.54 23.51 23.64
CA TYR A 368 2.50 24.81 24.35
C TYR A 368 1.15 25.11 25.00
N SER A 369 0.05 24.60 24.47
CA SER A 369 -1.28 24.75 25.07
C SER A 369 -1.45 23.92 26.36
N LEU A 370 -0.66 22.84 26.50
CA LEU A 370 -0.67 21.93 27.65
C LEU A 370 0.44 22.25 28.64
N LEU A 371 1.47 23.00 28.23
CA LEU A 371 2.68 23.26 29.02
C LEU A 371 2.39 24.22 30.18
N PRO A 372 2.61 23.81 31.45
CA PRO A 372 2.45 24.71 32.62
C PRO A 372 3.47 25.84 32.62
N ALA A 373 3.17 26.91 33.35
CA ALA A 373 4.08 28.07 33.48
C ALA A 373 5.45 27.72 34.11
N ASP A 374 5.50 26.66 34.94
CA ASP A 374 6.71 26.16 35.61
C ASP A 374 7.49 25.13 34.80
N ALA A 375 7.05 24.82 33.55
CA ALA A 375 7.73 23.88 32.67
C ALA A 375 8.23 24.60 31.40
N HIS A 376 9.47 24.32 30.98
CA HIS A 376 10.12 25.05 29.88
C HIS A 376 10.81 24.09 28.91
N ILE A 377 10.57 24.28 27.60
CA ILE A 377 11.35 23.59 26.56
C ILE A 377 12.70 24.33 26.49
N VAL A 378 13.75 23.71 26.96
CA VAL A 378 15.08 24.34 27.09
C VAL A 378 16.05 23.89 26.01
N HIS A 379 15.75 22.80 25.30
CA HIS A 379 16.56 22.30 24.18
C HIS A 379 15.70 21.45 23.24
N SER A 380 16.02 21.49 21.96
CA SER A 380 15.27 20.84 20.88
C SER A 380 16.19 20.19 19.86
N CYS A 381 15.82 19.00 19.38
CA CYS A 381 16.56 18.28 18.35
C CYS A 381 15.62 17.69 17.30
N SER A 382 15.98 17.80 16.04
CA SER A 382 15.28 17.14 14.92
C SER A 382 16.10 16.02 14.32
N THR A 383 15.41 15.04 13.74
CA THR A 383 15.99 13.93 13.00
C THR A 383 15.09 13.51 11.83
N GLY A 384 15.54 12.56 11.02
CA GLY A 384 14.81 12.05 9.85
C GLY A 384 15.01 12.88 8.58
N TYR A 385 14.32 12.54 7.50
CA TYR A 385 14.46 13.20 6.18
C TYR A 385 14.16 14.70 6.19
N GLY A 386 13.24 15.15 7.04
CA GLY A 386 12.87 16.56 7.19
C GLY A 386 13.69 17.33 8.24
N GLU A 387 14.72 16.72 8.82
CA GLU A 387 15.53 17.28 9.90
C GLU A 387 15.98 18.71 9.61
N ALA A 388 16.72 18.93 8.53
CA ALA A 388 17.30 20.23 8.20
C ALA A 388 16.23 21.29 7.86
N LEU A 389 15.11 20.91 7.23
CA LEU A 389 13.98 21.80 6.97
C LEU A 389 13.35 22.28 8.29
N LEU A 390 13.08 21.36 9.22
CA LEU A 390 12.47 21.71 10.50
C LEU A 390 13.41 22.55 11.36
N LYS A 391 14.70 22.19 11.41
CA LYS A 391 15.73 22.98 12.08
C LYS A 391 15.77 24.41 11.56
N ALA A 392 15.80 24.61 10.24
CA ALA A 392 15.83 25.93 9.64
C ALA A 392 14.53 26.73 9.83
N ALA A 393 13.37 26.08 9.75
CA ALA A 393 12.07 26.72 9.88
C ALA A 393 11.76 27.16 11.30
N LEU A 394 11.99 26.28 12.27
CA LEU A 394 11.64 26.43 13.69
C LEU A 394 12.82 26.91 14.56
N MET A 395 14.02 27.08 13.97
CA MET A 395 15.25 27.44 14.67
C MET A 395 15.63 26.45 15.78
N LEU A 396 15.41 25.14 15.52
CA LEU A 396 15.74 24.11 16.50
C LEU A 396 17.25 24.12 16.83
N ASP A 397 17.60 23.78 18.07
CA ASP A 397 18.97 23.86 18.57
C ASP A 397 19.88 22.87 17.84
N ASP A 398 19.41 21.62 17.71
CA ASP A 398 20.19 20.55 17.10
C ASP A 398 19.45 19.85 15.95
N GLY A 399 20.25 19.22 15.09
CA GLY A 399 19.83 18.19 14.15
C GLY A 399 20.76 17.00 14.30
N GLU A 400 20.20 15.79 14.23
CA GLU A 400 20.99 14.57 14.39
C GLU A 400 20.62 13.52 13.35
N VAL A 401 21.61 12.69 13.00
CA VAL A 401 21.41 11.57 12.10
C VAL A 401 20.41 10.57 12.70
N GLU A 402 19.47 10.13 11.91
CA GLU A 402 18.35 9.27 12.34
C GLU A 402 18.84 7.99 13.07
N THR A 403 19.90 7.35 12.55
CA THR A 403 20.46 6.13 13.16
C THR A 403 21.04 6.37 14.56
N VAL A 404 21.57 7.56 14.82
CA VAL A 404 22.07 7.95 16.14
C VAL A 404 20.88 8.18 17.10
N ALA A 405 19.83 8.86 16.66
CA ALA A 405 18.63 9.04 17.46
C ALA A 405 17.99 7.69 17.83
N HIS A 406 17.89 6.77 16.88
CA HIS A 406 17.39 5.41 17.12
C HIS A 406 18.27 4.64 18.13
N TYR A 407 19.59 4.80 18.07
CA TYR A 407 20.50 4.18 19.03
C TYR A 407 20.29 4.75 20.47
N TYR A 408 20.21 6.07 20.61
CA TYR A 408 19.96 6.68 21.94
C TYR A 408 18.66 6.17 22.58
N ALA A 409 17.62 6.06 21.80
CA ALA A 409 16.35 5.50 22.29
C ALA A 409 16.48 4.01 22.65
N ALA A 410 17.16 3.20 21.84
CA ALA A 410 17.36 1.78 22.10
C ALA A 410 18.20 1.54 23.37
N ALA A 411 19.32 2.28 23.52
CA ALA A 411 20.20 2.18 24.67
C ALA A 411 19.53 2.62 26.00
N PHE A 412 18.47 3.45 25.91
CA PHE A 412 17.66 3.80 27.08
C PHE A 412 16.89 2.58 27.63
N PHE A 413 16.43 1.68 26.78
CA PHE A 413 15.71 0.46 27.18
C PHE A 413 16.64 -0.73 27.41
N ASP A 414 17.72 -0.83 26.64
CA ASP A 414 18.74 -1.87 26.75
C ASP A 414 20.14 -1.23 26.53
N PRO A 415 20.86 -0.88 27.62
CA PRO A 415 22.18 -0.25 27.51
C PRO A 415 23.24 -1.10 26.79
N ASP A 416 23.03 -2.41 26.73
CA ASP A 416 23.94 -3.36 26.09
C ASP A 416 23.52 -3.73 24.66
N VAL A 417 22.61 -2.96 24.05
CA VAL A 417 22.06 -3.26 22.72
C VAL A 417 23.15 -3.48 21.66
N ASP A 418 23.07 -4.64 20.99
CA ASP A 418 23.96 -5.07 19.89
C ASP A 418 23.38 -4.76 18.52
N CYS A 419 22.06 -4.88 18.42
CA CYS A 419 21.35 -4.78 17.16
C CYS A 419 20.01 -4.08 17.32
N ILE A 420 19.78 -3.11 16.46
CA ILE A 420 18.48 -2.45 16.35
C ILE A 420 17.89 -2.83 15.00
N LEU A 421 16.68 -3.40 15.03
CA LEU A 421 15.89 -3.65 13.83
C LEU A 421 14.71 -2.68 13.81
N ASP A 422 14.82 -1.65 12.99
CA ASP A 422 13.76 -0.68 12.76
C ASP A 422 13.00 -1.02 11.48
N ILE A 423 11.69 -1.27 11.60
CA ILE A 423 10.81 -1.48 10.46
C ILE A 423 9.72 -0.42 10.46
N GLY A 424 9.93 0.59 9.64
CA GLY A 424 8.99 1.66 9.41
C GLY A 424 7.87 1.29 8.43
N GLY A 425 7.09 2.29 8.03
CA GLY A 425 6.06 2.12 7.01
C GLY A 425 6.62 1.94 5.60
N GLN A 426 7.74 2.58 5.28
CA GLN A 426 8.30 2.65 3.91
C GLN A 426 9.71 2.10 3.79
N ASP A 427 10.47 2.15 4.85
CA ASP A 427 11.86 1.76 4.94
C ASP A 427 12.09 0.79 6.09
N MET A 428 13.23 0.16 6.09
CA MET A 428 13.73 -0.61 7.21
C MET A 428 15.22 -0.43 7.36
N LYS A 429 15.67 -0.47 8.60
CA LYS A 429 17.08 -0.32 8.98
C LYS A 429 17.47 -1.44 9.95
N CYS A 430 18.65 -1.98 9.73
CA CYS A 430 19.34 -2.79 10.73
C CYS A 430 20.61 -2.05 11.14
N ILE A 431 20.67 -1.65 12.39
CA ILE A 431 21.78 -0.87 12.95
C ILE A 431 22.53 -1.80 13.89
N LYS A 432 23.79 -2.07 13.59
CA LYS A 432 24.68 -2.82 14.46
C LYS A 432 25.43 -1.89 15.39
N ILE A 433 25.47 -2.24 16.65
CA ILE A 433 26.14 -1.49 17.69
C ILE A 433 27.36 -2.27 18.17
N LYS A 434 28.47 -1.59 18.36
CA LYS A 434 29.69 -2.14 18.90
C LYS A 434 30.41 -1.09 19.72
N ASN A 435 30.79 -1.45 20.94
CA ASN A 435 31.44 -0.52 21.87
C ASN A 435 30.61 0.77 22.07
N GLN A 436 29.29 0.64 22.23
CA GLN A 436 28.35 1.75 22.42
C GLN A 436 28.37 2.79 21.27
N THR A 437 28.66 2.34 20.06
CA THR A 437 28.75 3.18 18.87
C THR A 437 28.12 2.45 17.69
N VAL A 438 27.48 3.19 16.78
CA VAL A 438 26.96 2.64 15.51
C VAL A 438 28.13 2.13 14.67
N ASP A 439 28.23 0.82 14.50
CA ASP A 439 29.29 0.13 13.74
C ASP A 439 28.94 0.04 12.26
N SER A 440 27.73 -0.41 11.96
CA SER A 440 27.25 -0.52 10.57
C SER A 440 25.75 -0.37 10.47
N VAL A 441 25.28 0.07 9.30
CA VAL A 441 23.87 0.27 8.99
C VAL A 441 23.55 -0.39 7.66
N GLN A 442 22.54 -1.24 7.66
CA GLN A 442 21.96 -1.84 6.45
C GLN A 442 20.57 -1.27 6.24
N LEU A 443 20.34 -0.70 5.08
CA LEU A 443 19.12 0.02 4.73
C LEU A 443 18.38 -0.66 3.60
N ASN A 444 17.06 -0.60 3.63
CA ASN A 444 16.19 -0.86 2.49
C ASN A 444 15.18 0.27 2.33
N GLU A 445 15.48 1.19 1.47
CA GLU A 445 14.60 2.33 1.10
C GLU A 445 13.91 2.11 -0.25
N ALA A 446 14.43 1.20 -1.07
CA ALA A 446 13.99 1.02 -2.44
C ALA A 446 12.75 0.12 -2.60
N CYS A 447 12.44 -0.72 -1.62
CA CYS A 447 11.35 -1.69 -1.74
C CYS A 447 10.59 -1.86 -0.43
N SER A 448 9.29 -1.58 -0.48
CA SER A 448 8.39 -1.74 0.68
C SER A 448 8.10 -3.21 1.09
N SER A 449 8.65 -4.21 0.40
CA SER A 449 8.35 -5.62 0.65
C SER A 449 8.81 -6.15 2.02
N GLY A 450 9.62 -5.40 2.75
CA GLY A 450 10.01 -5.66 4.14
C GLY A 450 9.46 -4.64 5.13
N CYS A 451 8.49 -3.82 4.76
CA CYS A 451 8.02 -2.67 5.52
C CYS A 451 6.52 -2.73 5.81
N GLY A 452 6.04 -1.91 6.72
CA GLY A 452 4.64 -1.89 7.17
C GLY A 452 3.62 -1.57 6.08
N SER A 453 3.97 -0.68 5.13
CA SER A 453 3.06 -0.33 4.02
C SER A 453 2.72 -1.52 3.12
N PHE A 454 3.54 -2.57 3.12
CA PHE A 454 3.23 -3.81 2.42
C PHE A 454 2.04 -4.52 3.08
N ILE A 455 2.07 -4.68 4.40
CA ILE A 455 0.95 -5.27 5.18
C ILE A 455 -0.30 -4.39 5.03
N GLU A 456 -0.15 -3.06 5.15
CA GLU A 456 -1.25 -2.10 4.99
C GLU A 456 -1.94 -2.22 3.63
N THR A 457 -1.16 -2.36 2.55
CA THR A 457 -1.69 -2.51 1.19
C THR A 457 -2.56 -3.76 1.07
N PHE A 458 -2.11 -4.89 1.63
CA PHE A 458 -2.89 -6.12 1.62
C PHE A 458 -4.12 -6.05 2.54
N ALA A 459 -4.00 -5.49 3.74
CA ALA A 459 -5.13 -5.27 4.63
C ALA A 459 -6.25 -4.49 3.93
N LYS A 460 -5.91 -3.36 3.30
CA LYS A 460 -6.86 -2.54 2.53
C LYS A 460 -7.46 -3.31 1.34
N SER A 461 -6.64 -4.08 0.61
CA SER A 461 -7.14 -4.87 -0.53
C SER A 461 -8.12 -5.97 -0.12
N LEU A 462 -8.06 -6.42 1.13
CA LEU A 462 -8.94 -7.40 1.73
C LEU A 462 -10.07 -6.75 2.58
N ASN A 463 -10.20 -5.42 2.53
CA ASN A 463 -11.19 -4.64 3.28
C ASN A 463 -11.07 -4.75 4.82
N TYR A 464 -9.83 -4.81 5.32
CA TYR A 464 -9.52 -4.83 6.74
C TYR A 464 -8.81 -3.55 7.17
N SER A 465 -9.04 -3.12 8.42
CA SER A 465 -8.10 -2.21 9.08
C SER A 465 -6.76 -2.93 9.31
N VAL A 466 -5.65 -2.20 9.39
CA VAL A 466 -4.32 -2.81 9.66
C VAL A 466 -4.33 -3.55 10.99
N GLN A 467 -5.01 -3.00 11.99
CA GLN A 467 -5.12 -3.56 13.33
C GLN A 467 -5.92 -4.87 13.35
N ASP A 468 -7.07 -4.91 12.67
CA ASP A 468 -7.89 -6.13 12.62
C ASP A 468 -7.22 -7.20 11.77
N PHE A 469 -6.57 -6.81 10.67
CA PHE A 469 -5.77 -7.72 9.86
C PHE A 469 -4.61 -8.35 10.64
N ALA A 470 -3.97 -7.58 11.53
CA ALA A 470 -2.92 -8.08 12.43
C ALA A 470 -3.48 -9.09 13.44
N LYS A 471 -4.69 -8.85 14.00
CA LYS A 471 -5.34 -9.78 14.94
C LYS A 471 -5.71 -11.11 14.28
N GLU A 472 -6.21 -11.07 13.04
CA GLU A 472 -6.53 -12.29 12.28
C GLU A 472 -5.32 -13.23 12.17
N ALA A 473 -4.11 -12.70 12.06
CA ALA A 473 -2.89 -13.48 11.91
C ALA A 473 -2.53 -14.33 13.14
N LEU A 474 -2.93 -13.92 14.35
CA LEU A 474 -2.39 -14.46 15.61
C LEU A 474 -2.63 -15.96 15.76
N PHE A 475 -3.83 -16.42 15.40
CA PHE A 475 -4.26 -17.81 15.54
C PHE A 475 -4.55 -18.48 14.20
N ALA A 476 -3.90 -18.01 13.11
CA ALA A 476 -3.98 -18.66 11.81
C ALA A 476 -3.53 -20.12 11.90
N GLU A 477 -4.36 -21.05 11.44
CA GLU A 477 -4.08 -22.49 11.55
C GLU A 477 -3.00 -22.95 10.55
N ASN A 478 -3.02 -22.38 9.35
CA ASN A 478 -2.18 -22.80 8.23
C ASN A 478 -1.57 -21.60 7.48
N PRO A 479 -0.70 -20.79 8.11
CA PRO A 479 -0.09 -19.62 7.50
C PRO A 479 0.58 -19.96 6.16
N ILE A 480 0.39 -19.14 5.14
CA ILE A 480 0.97 -19.39 3.82
C ILE A 480 2.45 -18.99 3.76
N ASP A 481 3.30 -19.81 3.11
CA ASP A 481 4.69 -19.41 2.86
C ASP A 481 4.82 -18.58 1.57
N LEU A 482 4.86 -17.28 1.74
CA LEU A 482 5.08 -16.33 0.65
C LEU A 482 6.55 -16.22 0.21
N GLY A 483 7.48 -16.75 1.02
CA GLY A 483 8.92 -16.68 0.76
C GLY A 483 9.48 -15.27 0.90
N THR A 484 10.61 -15.01 0.21
CA THR A 484 11.37 -13.76 0.24
C THR A 484 11.36 -13.11 -1.15
N ARG A 485 10.24 -12.56 -1.59
CA ARG A 485 10.11 -11.94 -2.92
C ARG A 485 9.64 -10.50 -2.80
N CYS A 486 9.80 -9.72 -3.88
CA CYS A 486 9.24 -8.37 -3.91
C CYS A 486 7.69 -8.41 -3.93
N THR A 487 7.06 -7.30 -3.60
CA THR A 487 5.61 -7.13 -3.51
C THR A 487 4.85 -7.67 -4.72
N VAL A 488 5.39 -7.46 -5.93
CA VAL A 488 4.78 -7.91 -7.20
C VAL A 488 4.66 -9.43 -7.25
N PHE A 489 5.74 -10.15 -6.91
CA PHE A 489 5.73 -11.61 -6.92
C PHE A 489 4.93 -12.20 -5.75
N MET A 490 4.85 -11.49 -4.61
CA MET A 490 4.01 -11.92 -3.49
C MET A 490 2.53 -11.81 -3.80
N ASN A 491 2.10 -10.77 -4.53
CA ASN A 491 0.72 -10.69 -5.02
C ASN A 491 0.30 -11.96 -5.74
N SER A 492 1.12 -12.47 -6.64
CA SER A 492 0.81 -13.70 -7.38
C SER A 492 0.65 -14.92 -6.46
N LYS A 493 1.49 -15.03 -5.42
CA LYS A 493 1.37 -16.12 -4.43
C LYS A 493 0.16 -15.98 -3.52
N VAL A 494 -0.14 -14.76 -3.07
CA VAL A 494 -1.35 -14.48 -2.27
C VAL A 494 -2.60 -14.85 -3.07
N LYS A 495 -2.66 -14.47 -4.36
CA LYS A 495 -3.76 -14.85 -5.24
C LYS A 495 -3.88 -16.35 -5.44
N GLN A 496 -2.76 -17.03 -5.64
CA GLN A 496 -2.77 -18.49 -5.73
C GLN A 496 -3.35 -19.09 -4.45
N ALA A 497 -2.89 -18.64 -3.29
CA ALA A 497 -3.41 -19.10 -2.01
C ALA A 497 -4.91 -18.79 -1.83
N GLN A 498 -5.37 -17.62 -2.28
CA GLN A 498 -6.80 -17.28 -2.29
C GLN A 498 -7.62 -18.23 -3.19
N LYS A 499 -7.11 -18.53 -4.38
CA LYS A 499 -7.74 -19.52 -5.30
C LYS A 499 -7.79 -20.92 -4.69
N GLU A 500 -6.83 -21.26 -3.85
CA GLU A 500 -6.76 -22.50 -3.08
C GLU A 500 -7.57 -22.44 -1.78
N GLY A 501 -8.26 -21.33 -1.49
CA GLY A 501 -9.13 -21.16 -0.32
C GLY A 501 -8.39 -20.86 0.98
N ALA A 502 -7.21 -20.24 0.92
CA ALA A 502 -6.55 -19.74 2.12
C ALA A 502 -7.41 -18.68 2.79
N SER A 503 -7.55 -18.76 4.10
CA SER A 503 -8.27 -17.78 4.91
C SER A 503 -7.53 -16.45 4.96
N VAL A 504 -8.24 -15.37 5.30
CA VAL A 504 -7.61 -14.06 5.56
C VAL A 504 -6.58 -14.17 6.68
N ALA A 505 -6.85 -14.97 7.71
CA ALA A 505 -5.93 -15.26 8.80
C ALA A 505 -4.60 -15.86 8.30
N ASP A 506 -4.67 -16.90 7.45
CA ASP A 506 -3.49 -17.56 6.87
C ASP A 506 -2.68 -16.63 5.98
N ILE A 507 -3.35 -15.77 5.23
CA ILE A 507 -2.71 -14.74 4.39
C ILE A 507 -2.01 -13.70 5.26
N SER A 508 -2.68 -13.18 6.29
CA SER A 508 -2.12 -12.18 7.20
C SER A 508 -0.88 -12.69 7.94
N ALA A 509 -0.95 -13.90 8.49
CA ALA A 509 0.19 -14.55 9.14
C ALA A 509 1.35 -14.78 8.15
N GLY A 510 1.05 -15.24 6.95
CA GLY A 510 2.04 -15.42 5.88
C GLY A 510 2.75 -14.13 5.48
N LEU A 511 2.02 -13.00 5.45
CA LEU A 511 2.60 -11.68 5.20
C LEU A 511 3.51 -11.23 6.35
N ALA A 512 3.13 -11.45 7.61
CA ALA A 512 3.96 -11.15 8.77
C ALA A 512 5.29 -11.92 8.72
N TYR A 513 5.24 -13.22 8.44
CA TYR A 513 6.44 -14.03 8.20
C TYR A 513 7.29 -13.49 7.04
N SER A 514 6.65 -13.10 5.95
CA SER A 514 7.36 -12.64 4.75
C SER A 514 8.07 -11.30 4.94
N VAL A 515 7.49 -10.37 5.69
CA VAL A 515 8.14 -9.10 6.07
C VAL A 515 9.46 -9.41 6.78
N ILE A 516 9.43 -10.27 7.78
CA ILE A 516 10.63 -10.63 8.54
C ILE A 516 11.63 -11.45 7.71
N LYS A 517 11.16 -12.40 6.90
CA LYS A 517 12.05 -13.12 5.98
C LYS A 517 12.78 -12.18 5.02
N ASN A 518 12.10 -11.17 4.50
CA ASN A 518 12.74 -10.16 3.65
C ASN A 518 13.75 -9.31 4.44
N ALA A 519 13.40 -8.89 5.64
CA ALA A 519 14.30 -8.15 6.53
C ALA A 519 15.59 -8.93 6.78
N LEU A 520 15.48 -10.13 7.29
CA LEU A 520 16.61 -10.94 7.74
C LEU A 520 17.45 -11.47 6.57
N PHE A 521 16.82 -12.05 5.55
CA PHE A 521 17.55 -12.81 4.52
C PHE A 521 17.91 -12.00 3.27
N LYS A 522 17.17 -10.92 2.95
CA LYS A 522 17.49 -10.09 1.78
C LYS A 522 18.23 -8.81 2.12
N VAL A 523 17.83 -8.12 3.17
CA VAL A 523 18.45 -6.84 3.55
C VAL A 523 19.67 -7.11 4.41
N ILE A 524 19.49 -7.77 5.54
CA ILE A 524 20.56 -8.09 6.49
C ILE A 524 21.48 -9.19 5.95
N LYS A 525 20.95 -10.06 5.06
CA LYS A 525 21.65 -11.22 4.51
C LYS A 525 22.18 -12.16 5.60
N LEU A 526 21.34 -12.37 6.60
CA LEU A 526 21.66 -13.18 7.77
C LEU A 526 21.99 -14.61 7.34
N SER A 527 23.12 -15.10 7.80
CA SER A 527 23.57 -16.50 7.59
C SER A 527 23.36 -17.34 8.84
N ASP A 528 23.53 -16.76 10.02
CA ASP A 528 23.30 -17.36 11.33
C ASP A 528 22.53 -16.38 12.23
N ALA A 529 21.62 -16.87 13.05
CA ALA A 529 20.89 -16.03 14.01
C ALA A 529 21.83 -15.31 15.00
N LYS A 530 22.96 -15.94 15.35
CA LYS A 530 24.01 -15.35 16.19
C LYS A 530 24.61 -14.06 15.63
N ASP A 531 24.51 -13.84 14.32
CA ASP A 531 24.98 -12.61 13.68
C ASP A 531 24.12 -11.39 14.08
N LEU A 532 22.95 -11.59 14.68
CA LEU A 532 22.13 -10.50 15.22
C LEU A 532 22.66 -9.93 16.54
N GLY A 533 23.37 -10.73 17.34
CA GLY A 533 23.76 -10.42 18.69
C GLY A 533 22.81 -11.02 19.73
N GLU A 534 23.04 -10.69 20.99
CA GLU A 534 22.24 -11.18 22.12
C GLU A 534 21.22 -10.14 22.61
N HIS A 535 21.53 -8.85 22.46
CA HIS A 535 20.74 -7.71 22.89
C HIS A 535 20.07 -7.02 21.67
N ILE A 536 18.85 -7.44 21.35
CA ILE A 536 18.15 -6.98 20.17
C ILE A 536 16.99 -6.07 20.57
N VAL A 537 16.99 -4.85 20.07
CA VAL A 537 15.85 -3.92 20.21
C VAL A 537 15.14 -3.78 18.87
N VAL A 538 13.82 -3.99 18.87
CA VAL A 538 12.98 -3.81 17.68
C VAL A 538 12.20 -2.50 17.78
N GLN A 539 12.17 -1.74 16.68
CA GLN A 539 11.61 -0.41 16.58
C GLN A 539 10.76 -0.25 15.32
N GLY A 540 10.10 0.88 15.20
CA GLY A 540 9.22 1.21 14.09
C GLY A 540 7.78 0.74 14.29
N GLY A 541 6.85 1.46 13.67
CA GLY A 541 5.40 1.22 13.84
C GLY A 541 4.93 -0.18 13.43
N THR A 542 5.70 -0.86 12.57
CA THR A 542 5.38 -2.21 12.11
C THR A 542 5.48 -3.24 13.23
N PHE A 543 6.32 -3.03 14.24
CA PHE A 543 6.46 -3.92 15.39
C PHE A 543 5.34 -3.80 16.45
N TYR A 544 4.41 -2.85 16.30
CA TYR A 544 3.16 -2.89 17.06
C TYR A 544 2.25 -4.05 16.63
N ASN A 545 2.52 -4.66 15.47
CA ASN A 545 1.87 -5.89 15.03
C ASN A 545 2.54 -7.10 15.71
N ASP A 546 1.85 -7.71 16.67
CA ASP A 546 2.34 -8.89 17.40
C ASP A 546 2.65 -10.09 16.50
N ALA A 547 1.94 -10.21 15.37
CA ALA A 547 2.23 -11.26 14.38
C ALA A 547 3.61 -11.06 13.73
N VAL A 548 4.01 -9.81 13.47
CA VAL A 548 5.33 -9.48 12.93
C VAL A 548 6.42 -9.76 13.97
N LEU A 549 6.22 -9.31 15.20
CA LEU A 549 7.16 -9.56 16.30
C LEU A 549 7.33 -11.06 16.58
N ARG A 550 6.24 -11.81 16.63
CA ARG A 550 6.29 -13.26 16.82
C ARG A 550 6.97 -13.97 15.64
N SER A 551 6.73 -13.49 14.41
CA SER A 551 7.42 -14.00 13.22
C SER A 551 8.94 -13.80 13.32
N PHE A 552 9.38 -12.64 13.85
CA PHE A 552 10.79 -12.38 14.09
C PHE A 552 11.38 -13.41 15.06
N GLU A 553 10.76 -13.63 16.22
CA GLU A 553 11.24 -14.61 17.21
C GLU A 553 11.28 -16.04 16.65
N LYS A 554 10.23 -16.44 15.89
CA LYS A 554 10.19 -17.79 15.31
C LYS A 554 11.24 -18.01 14.21
N ILE A 555 11.54 -17.01 13.40
CA ILE A 555 12.49 -17.13 12.29
C ILE A 555 13.93 -16.98 12.80
N SER A 556 14.20 -16.02 13.67
CA SER A 556 15.54 -15.76 14.19
C SER A 556 15.95 -16.71 15.33
N GLY A 557 14.97 -17.23 16.06
CA GLY A 557 15.20 -17.95 17.30
C GLY A 557 15.69 -17.06 18.45
N CYS A 558 15.65 -15.72 18.28
CA CYS A 558 16.08 -14.74 19.26
C CYS A 558 14.89 -14.05 19.90
N GLU A 559 14.99 -13.71 21.17
CA GLU A 559 14.06 -12.77 21.81
C GLU A 559 14.49 -11.34 21.52
N ALA A 560 13.52 -10.41 21.50
CA ALA A 560 13.80 -9.00 21.27
C ALA A 560 13.08 -8.12 22.30
N VAL A 561 13.70 -7.02 22.65
CA VAL A 561 13.07 -5.94 23.41
C VAL A 561 12.24 -5.09 22.47
N ARG A 562 10.93 -5.03 22.72
CA ARG A 562 10.02 -4.09 22.04
C ARG A 562 9.55 -3.04 23.03
N PRO A 563 10.06 -1.79 22.95
CA PRO A 563 9.53 -0.69 23.74
C PRO A 563 8.05 -0.42 23.44
N ASP A 564 7.28 0.00 24.44
CA ASP A 564 5.89 0.44 24.26
C ASP A 564 5.77 1.64 23.30
N ILE A 565 6.85 2.42 23.16
CA ILE A 565 6.97 3.56 22.23
C ILE A 565 7.71 3.22 20.94
N ALA A 566 7.72 1.96 20.52
CA ALA A 566 8.48 1.49 19.34
C ALA A 566 8.27 2.34 18.07
N GLY A 567 7.07 2.93 17.89
CA GLY A 567 6.76 3.76 16.73
C GLY A 567 7.30 5.19 16.75
N ILE A 568 7.79 5.67 17.92
CA ILE A 568 8.29 7.05 18.06
C ILE A 568 9.75 7.11 18.55
N MET A 569 10.48 6.01 18.43
CA MET A 569 11.85 5.89 18.99
C MET A 569 12.80 6.96 18.43
N GLY A 570 12.71 7.29 17.13
CA GLY A 570 13.53 8.37 16.54
C GLY A 570 13.29 9.72 17.22
N ALA A 571 12.03 10.08 17.45
CA ALA A 571 11.69 11.32 18.15
C ALA A 571 12.10 11.29 19.64
N PHE A 572 11.89 10.16 20.33
CA PHE A 572 12.30 10.01 21.71
C PHE A 572 13.83 10.07 21.86
N GLY A 573 14.56 9.40 20.97
CA GLY A 573 16.03 9.49 20.93
C GLY A 573 16.54 10.91 20.67
N ALA A 574 15.91 11.65 19.76
CA ALA A 574 16.23 13.06 19.54
C ALA A 574 15.98 13.91 20.81
N ALA A 575 14.91 13.64 21.56
CA ALA A 575 14.65 14.30 22.84
C ALA A 575 15.72 13.95 23.91
N LEU A 576 16.17 12.69 23.95
CA LEU A 576 17.27 12.27 24.83
C LEU A 576 18.60 12.94 24.47
N ILE A 577 18.88 13.09 23.16
CA ILE A 577 20.07 13.82 22.67
C ILE A 577 19.99 15.30 23.06
N ALA A 578 18.83 15.93 22.89
CA ALA A 578 18.61 17.31 23.34
C ALA A 578 18.85 17.46 24.85
N ARG A 579 18.42 16.47 25.66
CA ARG A 579 18.67 16.44 27.11
C ARG A 579 20.16 16.32 27.42
N GLU A 580 20.89 15.43 26.74
CA GLU A 580 22.32 15.21 26.99
C GLU A 580 23.18 16.42 26.61
N ARG A 581 22.82 17.10 25.51
CA ARG A 581 23.56 18.26 25.00
C ARG A 581 23.23 19.58 25.68
N HIS A 582 22.18 19.58 26.51
CA HIS A 582 21.79 20.79 27.23
C HIS A 582 22.80 21.12 28.32
N GLU A 583 23.39 22.31 28.27
CA GLU A 583 24.28 22.86 29.30
C GLU A 583 23.52 23.84 30.18
N GLU A 584 23.87 23.89 31.49
CA GLU A 584 23.25 24.82 32.42
C GLU A 584 23.46 26.29 31.96
N GLY A 585 22.36 27.03 31.86
CA GLY A 585 22.38 28.43 31.39
C GLY A 585 22.27 28.58 29.87
N TYR A 586 22.23 27.48 29.10
CA TYR A 586 21.95 27.53 27.65
C TYR A 586 20.52 28.05 27.42
N GLN A 587 20.38 28.95 26.45
CA GLN A 587 19.08 29.43 26.00
C GLN A 587 18.76 28.86 24.64
N THR A 588 17.64 28.16 24.53
CA THR A 588 17.20 27.58 23.25
C THR A 588 17.03 28.64 22.18
N SER A 589 17.47 28.31 20.97
CA SER A 589 17.24 29.12 19.77
C SER A 589 15.87 28.89 19.15
N MET A 590 15.14 27.87 19.62
CA MET A 590 13.82 27.51 19.09
C MET A 590 12.85 28.70 19.17
N LEU A 591 12.07 28.92 18.09
CA LEU A 591 11.06 29.96 18.03
C LEU A 591 10.08 29.83 19.20
N SER A 592 9.76 30.97 19.83
CA SER A 592 8.69 31.06 20.84
C SER A 592 7.32 30.75 20.25
N ILE A 593 6.33 30.47 21.09
CA ILE A 593 4.96 30.19 20.63
C ILE A 593 4.36 31.37 19.85
N ASP A 594 4.69 32.62 20.21
CA ASP A 594 4.22 33.79 19.49
C ASP A 594 4.84 33.89 18.08
N GLU A 595 6.14 33.60 17.97
CA GLU A 595 6.82 33.54 16.68
C GLU A 595 6.32 32.35 15.81
N ILE A 596 6.06 31.20 16.42
CA ILE A 596 5.44 30.05 15.73
C ILE A 596 4.02 30.38 15.24
N ASN A 597 3.26 31.14 16.01
CA ASN A 597 1.92 31.60 15.58
C ASN A 597 1.98 32.60 14.44
N ALA A 598 3.01 33.44 14.39
CA ALA A 598 3.27 34.41 13.34
C ALA A 598 4.03 33.81 12.14
N LEU A 599 4.52 32.57 12.24
CA LEU A 599 5.30 31.94 11.20
C LEU A 599 4.45 31.69 9.94
N THR A 600 4.84 32.32 8.86
CA THR A 600 4.33 32.02 7.52
C THR A 600 5.44 31.39 6.70
N PHE A 601 5.08 30.48 5.84
CA PHE A 601 6.02 29.87 4.90
C PHE A 601 5.38 29.68 3.53
N ASP A 602 6.21 29.76 2.51
CA ASP A 602 5.87 29.53 1.12
C ASP A 602 6.94 28.65 0.47
N THR A 603 6.51 27.77 -0.41
CA THR A 603 7.39 26.83 -1.11
C THR A 603 7.35 27.13 -2.60
N LYS A 604 8.52 27.40 -3.17
CA LYS A 604 8.67 27.67 -4.61
C LYS A 604 9.60 26.67 -5.25
N LEU A 605 9.12 26.03 -6.32
CA LEU A 605 9.94 25.21 -7.20
C LEU A 605 10.59 26.06 -8.28
N THR A 606 11.88 25.85 -8.53
CA THR A 606 12.63 26.52 -9.59
C THR A 606 13.73 25.60 -10.13
N ARG A 607 14.27 25.92 -11.30
CA ARG A 607 15.41 25.19 -11.84
C ARG A 607 16.70 25.99 -11.64
N CYS A 608 17.73 25.31 -11.13
CA CYS A 608 19.07 25.90 -10.98
C CYS A 608 19.61 26.34 -12.34
N GLN A 609 20.16 27.56 -12.40
CA GLN A 609 20.82 28.10 -13.60
C GLN A 609 22.35 28.02 -13.52
N GLY A 610 22.89 27.38 -12.48
CA GLY A 610 24.34 27.38 -12.22
C GLY A 610 25.16 26.43 -13.09
N CYS A 611 24.54 25.37 -13.64
CA CYS A 611 25.24 24.43 -14.54
C CYS A 611 24.25 23.74 -15.50
N THR A 612 24.79 22.94 -16.40
CA THR A 612 23.99 22.21 -17.44
C THR A 612 23.00 21.17 -16.88
N ASN A 613 23.10 20.80 -15.60
CA ASN A 613 22.19 19.81 -15.01
C ASN A 613 20.79 20.39 -14.73
N HIS A 614 20.67 21.72 -14.61
CA HIS A 614 19.38 22.41 -14.35
C HIS A 614 18.55 21.73 -13.27
N CYS A 615 19.19 21.35 -12.13
CA CYS A 615 18.54 20.63 -11.04
C CYS A 615 17.28 21.37 -10.57
N LEU A 616 16.25 20.62 -10.25
CA LEU A 616 15.05 21.15 -9.60
C LEU A 616 15.41 21.54 -8.16
N LEU A 617 15.11 22.79 -7.80
CA LEU A 617 15.31 23.35 -6.47
C LEU A 617 13.95 23.60 -5.81
N THR A 618 13.83 23.21 -4.56
CA THR A 618 12.72 23.58 -3.70
C THR A 618 13.20 24.67 -2.75
N ILE A 619 12.64 25.86 -2.85
CA ILE A 619 12.97 27.02 -2.02
C ILE A 619 11.83 27.21 -1.02
N ASN A 620 12.08 26.94 0.25
CA ASN A 620 11.18 27.24 1.35
C ASN A 620 11.55 28.62 1.93
N ARG A 621 10.62 29.54 1.89
CA ARG A 621 10.77 30.90 2.44
C ARG A 621 9.94 31.01 3.71
N PHE A 622 10.56 31.55 4.76
CA PHE A 622 9.93 31.74 6.06
C PHE A 622 9.81 33.24 6.37
N SER A 623 8.86 33.60 7.24
CA SER A 623 8.80 34.95 7.80
C SER A 623 10.15 35.35 8.42
N GLY A 624 10.47 36.65 8.43
CA GLY A 624 11.76 37.16 8.89
C GLY A 624 12.90 37.04 7.88
N ASN A 625 12.58 36.95 6.58
CA ASN A 625 13.55 36.87 5.46
C ASN A 625 14.51 35.65 5.51
N ARG A 626 14.06 34.56 6.16
CA ARG A 626 14.79 33.30 6.20
C ARG A 626 14.39 32.40 5.05
N SER A 627 15.28 31.56 4.57
CA SER A 627 14.98 30.58 3.54
C SER A 627 15.80 29.31 3.71
N TYR A 628 15.25 28.20 3.20
CA TYR A 628 15.92 26.91 3.14
C TYR A 628 15.74 26.33 1.73
N ILE A 629 16.85 25.91 1.13
CA ILE A 629 16.87 25.41 -0.25
C ILE A 629 17.27 23.94 -0.25
N THR A 630 16.46 23.11 -0.88
CA THR A 630 16.78 21.70 -1.14
C THR A 630 16.90 21.45 -2.65
N ALA A 631 17.67 20.43 -3.03
CA ALA A 631 17.77 19.97 -4.42
C ALA A 631 17.83 18.46 -4.48
N VAL A 632 17.24 17.89 -5.53
CA VAL A 632 17.23 16.45 -5.80
C VAL A 632 18.64 15.88 -6.08
N SER A 633 19.60 16.71 -6.48
CA SER A 633 21.00 16.31 -6.74
C SER A 633 21.95 16.94 -5.74
N TYR A 634 22.48 16.12 -4.85
CA TYR A 634 23.28 16.49 -3.67
C TYR A 634 24.66 17.11 -3.97
N THR A 635 25.15 17.07 -5.21
CA THR A 635 26.57 17.35 -5.53
C THR A 635 26.93 18.83 -5.56
N HIS A 636 25.97 19.76 -5.64
CA HIS A 636 26.26 21.19 -5.80
C HIS A 636 25.74 22.10 -4.67
N LEU A 637 24.95 21.62 -3.73
CA LEU A 637 24.40 22.45 -2.65
C LEU A 637 25.46 23.00 -1.71
N ARG A 638 26.54 22.25 -1.41
CA ARG A 638 27.66 22.74 -0.59
C ARG A 638 28.46 23.87 -1.25
N ALA A 639 28.40 23.98 -2.58
CA ALA A 639 29.06 25.08 -3.32
C ALA A 639 28.21 26.38 -3.33
N HIS A 640 26.92 26.31 -2.95
CA HIS A 640 25.99 27.44 -3.00
C HIS A 640 25.64 28.05 -1.64
N GLU A 641 26.13 27.50 -0.54
CA GLU A 641 26.05 28.19 0.78
C GLU A 641 26.70 29.58 0.76
N THR A 642 27.61 29.82 -0.20
CA THR A 642 28.22 31.13 -0.45
C THR A 642 27.36 32.08 -1.29
N LEU A 643 26.28 31.63 -1.91
CA LEU A 643 25.36 32.48 -2.70
C LEU A 643 24.21 33.09 -1.89
N MET A 644 24.08 32.76 -0.60
CA MET A 644 23.13 33.41 0.31
C MET A 644 23.54 34.84 0.72
N ASN A 645 24.69 35.34 0.23
CA ASN A 645 25.18 36.71 0.45
C ASN A 645 25.17 37.61 -0.80
N LEU A 646 24.43 37.23 -1.84
CA LEU A 646 24.22 38.07 -3.03
C LEU A 646 22.71 38.36 -3.22
#